data_efa90c8970d94f49dd48138fae7273b5
#
_entry.id   efa90c8970d94f49dd48138fae7273b5
#
_cell.length_a   1.000
_cell.length_b   1.000
_cell.length_c   1.000
_cell.angle_alpha   90.00
_cell.angle_beta   90.00
_cell.angle_gamma   90.00
#
_symmetry.space_group_name_H-M   'P 1'
#
loop_
_entity.id
_entity.type
_entity.pdbx_description
1 polymer ?
#
loop_
_entity_poly.entity_id
_entity_poly.type
_entity_poly.pdbx_seq_one_letter_code
_entity_poly.pdbx_strand_id
1 'polypeptide(L)'
;MDTLQTGDPRYLKRKVKGCTLDVHPTEKAIVVQYEVEAMILGEQGDAMVGGRKECQKIIRLKSLNSNTDTSSLAQKVMEECHLIHPSKLNEVEQLLFYLQNRRQPNDDQEKKRTSPRDFAPYAAVELNEEASINSIDEYLELLYEDIQEKIRGATLIFQLARNPDNLEELKQNEMALAALARVLREDWKQSVDLATTIICIFFCFSSFSQFHGLVTHFKIGALCMNIIEHELKRYDLWQDELQRKRKAYEEFSENQNLKKEHEKSLKKYQSLLTKQEQLLRVSLCLLLNLAEDTHTELKMRNKNIVNILVKILDRKDEELLLVVVSFLKKLSIFMENKNDMVQVFAVEKLALLVPCEHEDLLSTTLRLLLNLSFDNALRNQMVEAGLIAKLSSLLDDEGQRQLSMCILYHISMEDRFKSMFANADCIPRLMKMIYDSGEHKMDFELISLCINLAANKINAQVMCEGNGLKMLMKRSMKLKDVLVMKMIRNISQHNGPTKSLFLDHVGDLAAQISLENDEEYVIECLGTLANLTIPDLDWALVLKEYNLVPYLKDRLKPGAAEDDLILEVVILIGTVSMDDSCAAMLAKSGIIPALIELLNAQQVDDEFVCQIVYVFYQMVFHKATRDVIINDTQAPTYLIDLMHDNNAEIRKVCDNTLDIIAEYDEEWGKRIQNEKFRWYNCQWLEMVENRQMDETGEPLLYGEDGDSFIENRDILERPDLLYSADGIVSTDGAISPEFYTNLKNGELGQSYMGSVSDEFATSAHGPADRPVSAYGFRPDEQLFNYTSSSQLTWNLVNANTDPAI
;
A
#
# COMPACT_ATOMS: atom_id res chain seq x y z
N MET A 1 -4.91 26.12 27.45
CA MET A 1 -4.35 27.34 26.84
C MET A 1 -3.37 27.94 27.82
N ASP A 2 -2.15 27.46 27.87
CA ASP A 2 -1.09 28.07 28.61
C ASP A 2 0.08 28.34 27.68
N THR A 3 0.10 29.47 27.25
CA THR A 3 1.02 30.51 26.88
C THR A 3 2.49 30.18 27.09
N LEU A 4 3.12 29.62 26.10
CA LEU A 4 4.45 30.00 25.72
C LEU A 4 4.30 31.39 25.08
N GLN A 5 4.52 32.45 25.88
CA GLN A 5 4.37 33.81 25.44
C GLN A 5 5.32 34.09 24.28
N THR A 6 4.74 34.50 23.13
CA THR A 6 5.46 35.07 21.98
C THR A 6 6.27 36.32 22.27
N GLY A 7 6.51 36.65 23.54
CA GLY A 7 7.22 37.83 24.04
C GLY A 7 8.58 37.55 24.69
N ASP A 8 9.08 36.29 24.73
CA ASP A 8 10.44 36.04 25.20
C ASP A 8 11.43 36.49 24.11
N PRO A 9 12.35 37.42 24.39
CA PRO A 9 13.32 37.93 23.41
C PRO A 9 14.26 36.83 22.87
N ARG A 10 14.29 35.64 23.47
CA ARG A 10 15.06 34.48 23.03
C ARG A 10 14.32 33.58 22.05
N TYR A 11 13.03 33.82 21.75
CA TYR A 11 12.25 33.03 20.82
C TYR A 11 12.66 33.30 19.37
N LEU A 12 13.18 32.26 18.65
CA LEU A 12 13.58 32.38 17.25
C LEU A 12 12.45 32.02 16.30
N LYS A 13 11.96 30.77 16.37
CA LYS A 13 10.87 30.29 15.52
C LYS A 13 10.27 28.98 16.04
N ARG A 14 9.08 28.65 15.55
CA ARG A 14 8.50 27.31 15.71
C ARG A 14 8.88 26.47 14.50
N LYS A 15 9.29 25.22 14.74
CA LYS A 15 9.53 24.22 13.72
C LYS A 15 8.53 23.08 13.92
N VAL A 16 7.81 22.74 12.87
CA VAL A 16 6.94 21.57 12.87
C VAL A 16 7.79 20.37 12.45
N LYS A 17 7.71 19.29 13.22
CA LYS A 17 8.35 18.01 12.92
C LYS A 17 7.34 16.88 12.99
N GLY A 18 7.52 15.90 12.12
CA GLY A 18 6.64 14.74 12.01
C GLY A 18 5.22 15.14 11.59
N CYS A 19 4.57 14.28 10.87
CA CYS A 19 3.16 14.41 10.58
C CYS A 19 2.64 12.99 10.42
N THR A 20 1.73 12.58 11.29
CA THR A 20 0.98 11.33 11.14
C THR A 20 -0.46 11.67 10.82
N LEU A 21 -1.07 10.87 9.95
CA LEU A 21 -2.44 11.06 9.50
C LEU A 21 -3.30 9.92 10.03
N ASP A 22 -4.50 10.25 10.46
CA ASP A 22 -5.48 9.27 10.90
C ASP A 22 -6.91 9.75 10.58
N VAL A 23 -7.90 8.90 10.71
CA VAL A 23 -9.30 9.26 10.51
C VAL A 23 -10.00 9.53 11.84
N HIS A 24 -10.89 10.52 11.84
CA HIS A 24 -11.70 10.77 13.02
C HIS A 24 -12.69 9.61 13.26
N PRO A 25 -12.82 9.11 14.50
CA PRO A 25 -13.58 7.88 14.76
C PRO A 25 -15.08 7.98 14.42
N THR A 26 -15.68 9.15 14.57
CA THR A 26 -17.13 9.35 14.41
C THR A 26 -17.51 10.32 13.29
N GLU A 27 -16.67 11.29 12.96
CA GLU A 27 -16.94 12.30 11.94
C GLU A 27 -16.22 11.94 10.61
N LYS A 28 -16.72 12.43 9.47
CA LYS A 28 -15.98 12.45 8.21
C LYS A 28 -14.91 13.53 8.29
N ALA A 29 -13.78 13.19 8.93
CA ALA A 29 -12.67 14.11 9.15
C ALA A 29 -11.33 13.37 9.20
N ILE A 30 -10.27 14.02 8.73
CA ILE A 30 -8.89 13.57 8.87
C ILE A 30 -8.28 14.23 10.09
N VAL A 31 -7.55 13.46 10.87
CA VAL A 31 -6.81 13.90 12.04
C VAL A 31 -5.33 13.98 11.69
N VAL A 32 -4.76 15.16 11.77
CA VAL A 32 -3.33 15.43 11.54
C VAL A 32 -2.65 15.61 12.88
N GLN A 33 -1.78 14.69 13.27
CA GLN A 33 -0.98 14.78 14.48
C GLN A 33 0.42 15.26 14.09
N TYR A 34 0.96 16.24 14.81
CA TYR A 34 2.28 16.83 14.55
C TYR A 34 2.94 17.36 15.81
N GLU A 35 4.27 17.36 15.82
CA GLU A 35 5.08 17.89 16.91
C GLU A 35 5.55 19.31 16.58
N VAL A 36 5.40 20.21 17.52
CA VAL A 36 5.91 21.58 17.41
C VAL A 36 7.10 21.75 18.36
N GLU A 37 8.27 22.04 17.79
CA GLU A 37 9.46 22.42 18.53
C GLU A 37 9.58 23.95 18.57
N ALA A 38 9.74 24.51 19.78
CA ALA A 38 10.10 25.91 19.96
C ALA A 38 11.62 26.03 19.90
N MET A 39 12.13 26.80 18.94
CA MET A 39 13.55 27.13 18.86
C MET A 39 13.81 28.43 19.63
N ILE A 40 14.71 28.40 20.59
CA ILE A 40 15.14 29.53 21.39
C ILE A 40 16.63 29.80 21.20
N LEU A 41 17.06 31.03 21.42
CA LEU A 41 18.45 31.42 21.39
C LEU A 41 19.12 30.98 22.71
N GLY A 42 20.15 30.14 22.62
CA GLY A 42 20.97 29.75 23.76
C GLY A 42 21.88 30.86 24.22
N GLU A 43 22.47 30.73 25.40
CA GLU A 43 23.37 31.77 26.02
C GLU A 43 24.62 32.05 25.16
N GLN A 44 25.02 31.14 24.29
CA GLN A 44 26.15 31.28 23.35
C GLN A 44 25.74 31.73 21.94
N GLY A 45 24.43 32.04 21.73
CA GLY A 45 23.93 32.48 20.42
C GLY A 45 23.49 31.37 19.50
N ASP A 46 23.61 30.10 19.91
CA ASP A 46 23.17 28.94 19.13
C ASP A 46 21.67 28.68 19.27
N ALA A 47 21.04 28.15 18.23
CA ALA A 47 19.63 27.79 18.25
C ALA A 47 19.42 26.47 19.01
N MET A 48 18.77 26.49 20.14
CA MET A 48 18.45 25.33 20.97
C MET A 48 16.96 25.04 20.97
N VAL A 49 16.61 23.77 21.22
CA VAL A 49 15.20 23.34 21.39
C VAL A 49 14.75 23.66 22.79
N GLY A 50 13.86 24.64 22.93
CA GLY A 50 13.36 25.11 24.23
C GLY A 50 12.17 24.34 24.76
N GLY A 51 11.51 23.54 23.92
CA GLY A 51 10.40 22.67 24.30
C GLY A 51 9.76 22.00 23.10
N ARG A 52 9.10 20.85 23.34
CA ARG A 52 8.36 20.10 22.36
C ARG A 52 6.91 19.96 22.82
N LYS A 53 5.97 20.04 21.88
CA LYS A 53 4.55 19.86 22.16
C LYS A 53 3.90 19.10 21.01
N GLU A 54 3.23 18.00 21.33
CA GLU A 54 2.35 17.30 20.40
C GLU A 54 1.06 18.10 20.19
N CYS A 55 0.68 18.26 18.95
CA CYS A 55 -0.49 19.02 18.53
C CYS A 55 -1.31 18.18 17.54
N GLN A 56 -2.61 18.45 17.54
CA GLN A 56 -3.55 17.77 16.66
C GLN A 56 -4.40 18.80 15.90
N LYS A 57 -4.57 18.60 14.60
CA LYS A 57 -5.48 19.38 13.75
C LYS A 57 -6.51 18.46 13.11
N ILE A 58 -7.80 18.79 13.24
CA ILE A 58 -8.90 18.02 12.66
C ILE A 58 -9.39 18.76 11.41
N ILE A 59 -9.36 18.08 10.26
CA ILE A 59 -9.86 18.59 8.97
C ILE A 59 -11.20 17.92 8.69
N ARG A 60 -12.30 18.68 8.82
CA ARG A 60 -13.66 18.19 8.60
C ARG A 60 -14.05 18.25 7.12
N LEU A 61 -14.47 17.14 6.57
CA LEU A 61 -14.74 16.94 5.15
C LEU A 61 -16.27 17.03 4.89
N LYS A 62 -16.80 18.24 4.91
CA LYS A 62 -18.26 18.48 4.74
C LYS A 62 -18.79 18.11 3.36
N SER A 63 -17.94 18.10 2.34
CA SER A 63 -18.28 17.80 0.95
C SER A 63 -18.10 16.33 0.57
N LEU A 64 -17.59 15.48 1.47
CA LEU A 64 -17.32 14.07 1.18
C LEU A 64 -18.62 13.25 1.14
N ASN A 65 -19.03 12.87 -0.06
CA ASN A 65 -20.17 11.98 -0.34
C ASN A 65 -19.73 10.84 -1.27
N SER A 66 -20.64 9.93 -1.59
CA SER A 66 -20.34 8.76 -2.45
C SER A 66 -19.85 9.11 -3.86
N ASN A 67 -20.17 10.32 -4.34
CA ASN A 67 -19.84 10.79 -5.69
C ASN A 67 -18.69 11.81 -5.69
N THR A 68 -18.00 12.01 -4.57
CA THR A 68 -16.88 12.94 -4.48
C THR A 68 -15.62 12.28 -5.03
N ASP A 69 -14.96 12.92 -5.95
CA ASP A 69 -13.63 12.54 -6.40
C ASP A 69 -12.62 12.70 -5.25
N THR A 70 -12.06 11.57 -4.81
CA THR A 70 -11.14 11.53 -3.67
C THR A 70 -9.81 12.16 -4.00
N SER A 71 -9.35 12.06 -5.25
CA SER A 71 -8.07 12.62 -5.70
C SER A 71 -8.10 14.15 -5.70
N SER A 72 -9.10 14.75 -6.33
CA SER A 72 -9.31 16.19 -6.31
C SER A 72 -9.53 16.75 -4.90
N LEU A 73 -10.21 15.99 -4.03
CA LEU A 73 -10.41 16.38 -2.64
C LEU A 73 -9.10 16.26 -1.83
N ALA A 74 -8.26 15.25 -2.11
CA ALA A 74 -6.95 15.10 -1.47
C ALA A 74 -6.03 16.28 -1.78
N GLN A 75 -5.99 16.72 -3.03
CA GLN A 75 -5.23 17.91 -3.41
C GLN A 75 -5.70 19.16 -2.66
N LYS A 76 -7.02 19.37 -2.55
CA LYS A 76 -7.58 20.49 -1.76
C LYS A 76 -7.21 20.41 -0.28
N VAL A 77 -7.26 19.22 0.31
CA VAL A 77 -6.84 19.00 1.71
C VAL A 77 -5.36 19.33 1.89
N MET A 78 -4.52 18.97 0.92
CA MET A 78 -3.09 19.31 0.94
C MET A 78 -2.85 20.81 0.82
N GLU A 79 -3.57 21.50 -0.06
CA GLU A 79 -3.49 22.96 -0.24
C GLU A 79 -3.94 23.73 1.02
N GLU A 80 -5.01 23.27 1.69
CA GLU A 80 -5.54 23.89 2.90
C GLU A 80 -4.69 23.57 4.16
N CYS A 81 -3.94 22.47 4.14
CA CYS A 81 -3.16 22.02 5.29
C CYS A 81 -1.68 21.83 4.99
N HIS A 82 -0.91 22.92 4.95
CA HIS A 82 0.55 22.91 4.77
C HIS A 82 1.36 22.12 5.84
N LEU A 83 0.69 21.50 6.83
CA LEU A 83 1.30 20.57 7.78
C LEU A 83 1.55 19.18 7.18
N ILE A 84 0.82 18.84 6.13
CA ILE A 84 0.94 17.55 5.45
C ILE A 84 1.98 17.71 4.34
N HIS A 85 3.00 16.86 4.37
CA HIS A 85 4.05 16.88 3.35
C HIS A 85 3.50 16.34 2.01
N PRO A 86 3.89 16.89 0.84
CA PRO A 86 3.41 16.43 -0.48
C PRO A 86 3.55 14.93 -0.73
N SER A 87 4.60 14.29 -0.21
CA SER A 87 4.79 12.82 -0.31
C SER A 87 3.69 11.97 0.35
N LYS A 88 2.80 12.58 1.14
CA LYS A 88 1.70 11.89 1.82
C LYS A 88 0.36 12.00 1.08
N LEU A 89 0.36 12.44 -0.16
CA LEU A 89 -0.85 12.56 -0.96
C LEU A 89 -1.60 11.22 -1.06
N ASN A 90 -0.90 10.13 -1.36
CA ASN A 90 -1.48 8.79 -1.45
C ASN A 90 -2.09 8.31 -0.13
N GLU A 91 -1.46 8.65 1.01
CA GLU A 91 -1.98 8.34 2.34
C GLU A 91 -3.29 9.12 2.60
N VAL A 92 -3.35 10.40 2.22
CA VAL A 92 -4.56 11.23 2.31
C VAL A 92 -5.69 10.65 1.43
N GLU A 93 -5.39 10.24 0.21
CA GLU A 93 -6.39 9.62 -0.69
C GLU A 93 -6.96 8.33 -0.12
N GLN A 94 -6.11 7.46 0.41
CA GLN A 94 -6.55 6.22 1.07
C GLN A 94 -7.50 6.50 2.24
N LEU A 95 -7.17 7.50 3.07
CA LEU A 95 -8.03 7.90 4.19
C LEU A 95 -9.36 8.50 3.70
N LEU A 96 -9.36 9.27 2.62
CA LEU A 96 -10.57 9.82 2.01
C LEU A 96 -11.45 8.73 1.43
N PHE A 97 -10.86 7.79 0.69
CA PHE A 97 -11.57 6.62 0.17
C PHE A 97 -12.19 5.79 1.30
N TYR A 98 -11.44 5.54 2.37
CA TYR A 98 -11.98 4.88 3.56
C TYR A 98 -13.15 5.64 4.17
N LEU A 99 -13.03 6.97 4.35
CA LEU A 99 -14.07 7.82 4.93
C LEU A 99 -15.31 7.92 4.02
N GLN A 100 -15.12 7.84 2.70
CA GLN A 100 -16.19 7.83 1.71
C GLN A 100 -17.05 6.56 1.80
N ASN A 101 -16.38 5.40 1.91
CA ASN A 101 -17.02 4.08 2.00
C ASN A 101 -17.44 3.70 3.42
N ARG A 102 -17.11 4.51 4.40
CA ARG A 102 -17.52 4.32 5.79
C ARG A 102 -18.99 4.65 5.91
N ARG A 103 -19.84 3.63 6.08
CA ARG A 103 -21.26 3.81 6.38
C ARG A 103 -21.41 4.57 7.69
N GLN A 104 -22.10 5.70 7.63
CA GLN A 104 -22.54 6.40 8.86
C GLN A 104 -23.73 5.66 9.45
N PRO A 105 -23.89 5.65 10.78
CA PRO A 105 -25.02 5.03 11.45
C PRO A 105 -26.40 5.56 11.00
N ASN A 106 -26.45 6.65 10.25
CA ASN A 106 -27.68 7.31 9.80
C ASN A 106 -28.18 6.92 8.40
N ASP A 107 -27.40 6.14 7.61
CA ASP A 107 -27.84 5.74 6.25
C ASP A 107 -28.70 4.47 6.23
N ASP A 108 -28.84 3.77 7.35
CA ASP A 108 -29.67 2.58 7.50
C ASP A 108 -31.10 2.91 8.01
N GLN A 109 -31.74 3.98 7.49
CA GLN A 109 -33.12 4.29 7.93
C GLN A 109 -34.19 3.34 7.39
N GLU A 110 -33.85 2.31 6.59
CA GLU A 110 -34.92 1.40 6.09
C GLU A 110 -34.64 -0.11 6.12
N LYS A 111 -33.52 -0.60 6.67
CA LYS A 111 -33.38 -2.05 6.91
C LYS A 111 -32.88 -2.34 8.32
N LYS A 112 -33.84 -2.67 9.19
CA LYS A 112 -33.68 -3.29 10.51
C LYS A 112 -32.59 -2.65 11.37
N ARG A 113 -32.95 -1.59 12.11
CA ARG A 113 -32.37 -1.37 13.43
C ARG A 113 -32.43 -2.70 14.15
N THR A 114 -31.27 -3.33 14.41
CA THR A 114 -31.16 -4.29 15.48
C THR A 114 -31.52 -3.51 16.74
N SER A 115 -32.79 -3.57 17.08
CA SER A 115 -33.26 -2.97 18.33
C SER A 115 -32.55 -3.72 19.48
N PRO A 116 -32.42 -3.12 20.69
CA PRO A 116 -31.96 -3.84 21.86
C PRO A 116 -32.73 -5.15 22.12
N ARG A 117 -33.85 -5.37 21.42
CA ARG A 117 -34.64 -6.61 21.44
C ARG A 117 -33.96 -7.80 20.77
N ASP A 118 -33.05 -7.57 19.79
CA ASP A 118 -32.38 -8.67 19.06
C ASP A 118 -31.12 -9.17 19.80
N PHE A 119 -30.62 -8.45 20.82
CA PHE A 119 -29.59 -8.91 21.75
C PHE A 119 -30.18 -9.58 23.01
N ALA A 120 -31.32 -10.20 22.91
CA ALA A 120 -31.93 -10.96 23.97
C ALA A 120 -31.69 -12.49 23.84
N PRO A 121 -30.46 -12.98 24.04
CA PRO A 121 -30.25 -14.39 24.35
C PRO A 121 -29.91 -14.55 25.84
N TYR A 122 -30.37 -13.64 26.69
CA TYR A 122 -30.44 -13.92 28.10
C TYR A 122 -31.81 -14.48 28.35
N ALA A 123 -31.94 -15.82 28.45
CA ALA A 123 -32.96 -16.43 29.26
C ALA A 123 -32.70 -15.92 30.68
N ALA A 124 -33.18 -14.70 30.97
CA ALA A 124 -33.32 -14.26 32.32
C ALA A 124 -33.95 -15.41 33.06
N VAL A 125 -33.44 -15.75 34.23
CA VAL A 125 -34.22 -16.54 35.18
C VAL A 125 -35.64 -16.00 35.09
N GLU A 126 -36.54 -16.80 34.50
CA GLU A 126 -37.97 -16.41 34.37
C GLU A 126 -38.48 -16.28 35.79
N LEU A 127 -38.34 -15.09 36.30
CA LEU A 127 -39.10 -14.70 37.51
C LEU A 127 -40.53 -14.52 37.06
N ASN A 128 -41.47 -15.25 37.64
CA ASN A 128 -42.89 -15.06 37.42
C ASN A 128 -43.42 -13.73 38.04
N GLU A 129 -42.51 -12.80 38.32
CA GLU A 129 -42.79 -11.48 38.91
C GLU A 129 -42.61 -10.39 37.81
N GLU A 130 -43.63 -9.56 37.60
CA GLU A 130 -43.55 -8.38 36.79
C GLU A 130 -42.99 -7.22 37.61
N ALA A 131 -41.88 -6.61 37.10
CA ALA A 131 -41.24 -5.48 37.78
C ALA A 131 -42.02 -4.16 37.55
N SER A 132 -42.27 -3.41 38.66
CA SER A 132 -42.82 -2.08 38.62
C SER A 132 -41.78 -1.04 39.02
N ILE A 133 -41.72 0.09 38.30
CA ILE A 133 -40.82 1.20 38.63
C ILE A 133 -41.09 1.80 40.00
N ASN A 134 -42.35 1.76 40.46
CA ASN A 134 -42.76 2.26 41.79
C ASN A 134 -42.22 1.43 42.95
N SER A 135 -41.83 0.18 42.72
CA SER A 135 -41.25 -0.72 43.74
C SER A 135 -39.71 -0.78 43.71
N ILE A 136 -39.08 0.21 43.11
CA ILE A 136 -37.59 0.20 42.95
C ILE A 136 -36.87 0.15 44.30
N ASP A 137 -37.39 0.79 45.33
CA ASP A 137 -36.80 0.79 46.67
C ASP A 137 -36.81 -0.61 47.30
N GLU A 138 -37.87 -1.39 47.09
CA GLU A 138 -37.94 -2.80 47.53
C GLU A 138 -36.87 -3.64 46.83
N TYR A 139 -36.63 -3.39 45.51
CA TYR A 139 -35.59 -4.11 44.74
C TYR A 139 -34.18 -3.72 45.20
N LEU A 140 -33.99 -2.49 45.70
CA LEU A 140 -32.76 -2.00 46.26
C LEU A 140 -32.47 -2.69 47.62
N GLU A 141 -33.47 -2.92 48.46
CA GLU A 141 -33.29 -3.68 49.72
C GLU A 141 -32.73 -5.07 49.47
N LEU A 142 -33.19 -5.79 48.45
CA LEU A 142 -32.68 -7.09 48.04
C LEU A 142 -31.19 -7.09 47.69
N LEU A 143 -30.62 -5.95 47.24
CA LEU A 143 -29.19 -5.84 46.92
C LEU A 143 -28.29 -5.81 48.15
N TYR A 144 -28.82 -5.80 49.36
CA TYR A 144 -28.10 -5.87 50.64
C TYR A 144 -28.17 -7.25 51.29
N GLU A 145 -29.02 -8.14 50.75
CA GLU A 145 -29.25 -9.47 51.25
C GLU A 145 -28.23 -10.48 50.69
N ASP A 146 -28.53 -11.77 50.71
CA ASP A 146 -27.67 -12.82 50.21
C ASP A 146 -27.56 -12.81 48.66
N ILE A 147 -26.68 -13.64 48.11
CA ILE A 147 -26.42 -13.66 46.65
C ILE A 147 -27.67 -13.98 45.82
N GLN A 148 -28.56 -14.84 46.32
CA GLN A 148 -29.79 -15.22 45.59
C GLN A 148 -30.79 -14.04 45.53
N GLU A 149 -30.98 -13.33 46.62
CA GLU A 149 -31.84 -12.15 46.70
C GLU A 149 -31.19 -10.98 45.88
N LYS A 150 -29.85 -10.83 45.92
CA LYS A 150 -29.18 -9.85 45.03
C LYS A 150 -29.44 -10.13 43.57
N ILE A 151 -29.37 -11.40 43.14
CA ILE A 151 -29.69 -11.79 41.76
C ILE A 151 -31.15 -11.44 41.44
N ARG A 152 -32.10 -11.73 42.34
CA ARG A 152 -33.49 -11.43 42.16
C ARG A 152 -33.74 -9.92 42.01
N GLY A 153 -33.22 -9.09 42.94
CA GLY A 153 -33.30 -7.62 42.86
C GLY A 153 -32.69 -7.07 41.60
N ALA A 154 -31.50 -7.51 41.23
CA ALA A 154 -30.85 -7.09 39.98
C ALA A 154 -31.67 -7.50 38.73
N THR A 155 -32.32 -8.69 38.75
CA THR A 155 -33.13 -9.17 37.61
C THR A 155 -34.39 -8.32 37.45
N LEU A 156 -35.04 -7.92 38.55
CA LEU A 156 -36.22 -7.02 38.53
C LEU A 156 -35.82 -5.64 38.00
N ILE A 157 -34.70 -5.06 38.45
CA ILE A 157 -34.18 -3.80 37.91
C ILE A 157 -33.82 -3.93 36.43
N PHE A 158 -33.27 -5.09 36.01
CA PHE A 158 -32.94 -5.33 34.59
C PHE A 158 -34.21 -5.37 33.72
N GLN A 159 -35.32 -5.96 34.20
CA GLN A 159 -36.62 -5.92 33.49
C GLN A 159 -37.07 -4.48 33.26
N LEU A 160 -36.90 -3.59 34.24
CA LEU A 160 -37.20 -2.17 34.10
C LEU A 160 -36.29 -1.49 33.09
N ALA A 161 -34.98 -1.73 33.18
CA ALA A 161 -33.97 -1.11 32.30
C ALA A 161 -34.08 -1.54 30.82
N ARG A 162 -34.74 -2.65 30.51
CA ARG A 162 -35.03 -3.08 29.13
C ARG A 162 -35.99 -2.17 28.41
N ASN A 163 -36.81 -1.39 29.10
CA ASN A 163 -37.64 -0.38 28.51
C ASN A 163 -36.89 0.96 28.50
N PRO A 164 -36.59 1.54 27.30
CA PRO A 164 -35.86 2.79 27.19
C PRO A 164 -36.54 3.96 27.94
N ASP A 165 -37.87 3.96 28.06
CA ASP A 165 -38.62 5.02 28.72
C ASP A 165 -38.33 5.08 30.23
N ASN A 166 -37.99 3.95 30.83
CA ASN A 166 -37.64 3.88 32.26
C ASN A 166 -36.23 4.35 32.56
N LEU A 167 -35.32 4.41 31.55
CA LEU A 167 -33.89 4.69 31.78
C LEU A 167 -33.65 6.10 32.35
N GLU A 168 -34.46 7.10 31.93
CA GLU A 168 -34.32 8.46 32.47
C GLU A 168 -34.77 8.53 33.92
N GLU A 169 -35.84 7.79 34.29
CA GLU A 169 -36.32 7.70 35.67
C GLU A 169 -35.35 6.93 36.57
N LEU A 170 -34.81 5.80 36.07
CA LEU A 170 -33.74 5.06 36.75
C LEU A 170 -32.45 5.89 36.93
N LYS A 171 -32.13 6.77 36.01
CA LYS A 171 -31.00 7.70 36.13
C LYS A 171 -31.22 8.70 37.26
N GLN A 172 -32.45 9.19 37.46
CA GLN A 172 -32.75 10.11 38.56
C GLN A 172 -32.58 9.45 39.93
N ASN A 173 -32.69 8.11 40.01
CA ASN A 173 -32.38 7.36 41.22
C ASN A 173 -30.88 6.98 41.29
N GLU A 174 -30.03 7.97 41.63
CA GLU A 174 -28.58 7.75 41.76
C GLU A 174 -28.23 6.68 42.81
N MET A 175 -29.07 6.50 43.82
CA MET A 175 -28.88 5.48 44.87
C MET A 175 -28.95 4.05 44.30
N ALA A 176 -29.88 3.80 43.36
CA ALA A 176 -30.05 2.53 42.71
C ALA A 176 -28.77 2.17 41.87
N LEU A 177 -28.32 3.09 41.05
CA LEU A 177 -27.15 2.90 40.22
C LEU A 177 -25.84 2.76 41.04
N ALA A 178 -25.74 3.53 42.14
CA ALA A 178 -24.62 3.44 43.07
C ALA A 178 -24.60 2.09 43.80
N ALA A 179 -25.77 1.58 44.24
CA ALA A 179 -25.90 0.27 44.87
C ALA A 179 -25.53 -0.87 43.91
N LEU A 180 -26.02 -0.84 42.66
CA LEU A 180 -25.64 -1.82 41.63
C LEU A 180 -24.15 -1.80 41.33
N ALA A 181 -23.55 -0.62 41.20
CA ALA A 181 -22.13 -0.48 40.93
C ALA A 181 -21.27 -0.96 42.12
N ARG A 182 -21.75 -0.79 43.35
CA ARG A 182 -21.11 -1.32 44.56
C ARG A 182 -21.17 -2.84 44.60
N VAL A 183 -22.35 -3.43 44.46
CA VAL A 183 -22.54 -4.90 44.43
C VAL A 183 -21.70 -5.53 43.33
N LEU A 184 -21.66 -4.92 42.12
CA LEU A 184 -20.82 -5.41 41.06
C LEU A 184 -19.33 -5.42 41.47
N ARG A 185 -18.81 -4.37 42.16
CA ARG A 185 -17.39 -4.34 42.60
C ARG A 185 -17.08 -5.38 43.66
N GLU A 186 -18.01 -5.64 44.59
CA GLU A 186 -17.79 -6.51 45.74
C GLU A 186 -17.99 -7.98 45.39
N ASP A 187 -19.06 -8.32 44.66
CA ASP A 187 -19.59 -9.67 44.54
C ASP A 187 -19.41 -10.33 43.16
N TRP A 188 -18.85 -9.66 42.15
CA TRP A 188 -18.72 -10.20 40.80
C TRP A 188 -17.96 -11.54 40.72
N LYS A 189 -17.03 -11.82 41.70
CA LYS A 189 -16.27 -13.10 41.78
C LYS A 189 -17.11 -14.22 42.36
N GLN A 190 -18.15 -13.90 43.11
CA GLN A 190 -18.97 -14.90 43.82
C GLN A 190 -20.02 -15.49 42.88
N SER A 191 -20.60 -14.67 41.98
CA SER A 191 -21.64 -15.10 41.05
C SER A 191 -21.47 -14.45 39.67
N VAL A 192 -21.27 -15.30 38.66
CA VAL A 192 -21.25 -14.90 37.24
C VAL A 192 -22.63 -14.38 36.82
N ASP A 193 -23.72 -15.01 37.30
CA ASP A 193 -25.09 -14.63 36.96
C ASP A 193 -25.40 -13.21 37.47
N LEU A 194 -25.03 -12.90 38.72
CA LEU A 194 -25.19 -11.58 39.31
C LEU A 194 -24.39 -10.51 38.52
N ALA A 195 -23.13 -10.80 38.23
CA ALA A 195 -22.28 -9.89 37.46
C ALA A 195 -22.87 -9.63 36.07
N THR A 196 -23.33 -10.66 35.37
CA THR A 196 -23.93 -10.57 34.05
C THR A 196 -25.19 -9.70 34.07
N THR A 197 -26.10 -9.93 35.05
CA THR A 197 -27.35 -9.18 35.17
C THR A 197 -27.09 -7.69 35.42
N ILE A 198 -26.17 -7.35 36.34
CA ILE A 198 -25.82 -5.94 36.59
C ILE A 198 -25.16 -5.29 35.38
N ILE A 199 -24.27 -5.98 34.68
CA ILE A 199 -23.64 -5.47 33.46
C ILE A 199 -24.69 -5.28 32.36
N CYS A 200 -25.71 -6.15 32.24
CA CYS A 200 -26.83 -5.96 31.33
C CYS A 200 -27.60 -4.67 31.60
N ILE A 201 -27.80 -4.31 32.88
CA ILE A 201 -28.45 -3.04 33.24
C ILE A 201 -27.63 -1.86 32.70
N PHE A 202 -26.32 -1.83 32.98
CA PHE A 202 -25.44 -0.76 32.49
C PHE A 202 -25.25 -0.80 30.96
N PHE A 203 -25.38 -1.96 30.31
CA PHE A 203 -25.42 -2.06 28.86
C PHE A 203 -26.63 -1.36 28.28
N CYS A 204 -27.84 -1.49 28.89
CA CYS A 204 -29.02 -0.73 28.45
C CYS A 204 -28.76 0.79 28.45
N PHE A 205 -28.11 1.31 29.47
CA PHE A 205 -27.70 2.72 29.52
C PHE A 205 -26.63 3.04 28.44
N SER A 206 -25.63 2.17 28.24
CA SER A 206 -24.56 2.42 27.28
C SER A 206 -25.02 2.43 25.82
N SER A 207 -26.23 1.95 25.53
CA SER A 207 -26.83 1.97 24.19
C SER A 207 -27.22 3.38 23.75
N PHE A 208 -27.20 4.35 24.64
CA PHE A 208 -27.51 5.74 24.37
C PHE A 208 -26.37 6.65 24.81
N SER A 209 -25.85 7.44 23.88
CA SER A 209 -24.68 8.30 24.12
C SER A 209 -24.87 9.30 25.26
N GLN A 210 -26.11 9.77 25.50
CA GLN A 210 -26.46 10.67 26.62
C GLN A 210 -26.17 10.09 28.01
N PHE A 211 -26.09 8.75 28.13
CA PHE A 211 -25.76 8.07 29.39
C PHE A 211 -24.32 7.59 29.50
N HIS A 212 -23.47 7.76 28.47
CA HIS A 212 -22.06 7.34 28.53
C HIS A 212 -21.31 7.99 29.69
N GLY A 213 -21.59 9.28 29.95
CA GLY A 213 -21.03 9.99 31.11
C GLY A 213 -21.37 9.33 32.46
N LEU A 214 -22.60 8.84 32.59
CA LEU A 214 -23.08 8.14 33.79
C LEU A 214 -22.32 6.79 33.98
N VAL A 215 -22.26 5.97 32.96
CA VAL A 215 -21.54 4.68 32.99
C VAL A 215 -20.05 4.88 33.30
N THR A 216 -19.48 5.96 32.76
CA THR A 216 -18.08 6.33 33.01
C THR A 216 -17.86 6.83 34.44
N HIS A 217 -18.80 7.59 34.99
CA HIS A 217 -18.78 8.07 36.38
C HIS A 217 -18.65 6.90 37.37
N PHE A 218 -19.46 5.86 37.19
CA PHE A 218 -19.41 4.66 38.02
C PHE A 218 -18.23 3.71 37.72
N LYS A 219 -17.36 4.08 36.76
CA LYS A 219 -16.15 3.30 36.33
C LYS A 219 -16.50 1.88 35.87
N ILE A 220 -17.69 1.66 35.32
CA ILE A 220 -18.17 0.33 34.93
C ILE A 220 -17.27 -0.25 33.81
N GLY A 221 -16.87 0.56 32.81
CA GLY A 221 -15.97 0.09 31.76
C GLY A 221 -14.64 -0.45 32.30
N ALA A 222 -14.04 0.23 33.29
CA ALA A 222 -12.80 -0.25 33.92
C ALA A 222 -13.01 -1.58 34.69
N LEU A 223 -14.17 -1.76 35.30
CA LEU A 223 -14.54 -2.96 36.00
C LEU A 223 -14.81 -4.12 35.01
N CYS A 224 -15.48 -3.88 33.90
CA CYS A 224 -15.68 -4.87 32.84
C CYS A 224 -14.31 -5.37 32.30
N MET A 225 -13.34 -4.48 32.06
CA MET A 225 -11.98 -4.89 31.67
C MET A 225 -11.35 -5.86 32.67
N ASN A 226 -11.44 -5.55 33.97
CA ASN A 226 -10.88 -6.41 35.02
C ASN A 226 -11.60 -7.77 35.10
N ILE A 227 -12.93 -7.77 34.91
CA ILE A 227 -13.75 -8.99 34.89
C ILE A 227 -13.35 -9.86 33.70
N ILE A 228 -13.22 -9.28 32.51
CA ILE A 228 -12.80 -9.98 31.28
C ILE A 228 -11.42 -10.64 31.48
N GLU A 229 -10.43 -9.89 31.95
CA GLU A 229 -9.09 -10.42 32.21
C GLU A 229 -9.10 -11.60 33.20
N HIS A 230 -9.88 -11.47 34.26
CA HIS A 230 -9.99 -12.54 35.25
C HIS A 230 -10.65 -13.81 34.67
N GLU A 231 -11.73 -13.61 33.89
CA GLU A 231 -12.45 -14.75 33.30
C GLU A 231 -11.62 -15.45 32.22
N LEU A 232 -10.79 -14.72 31.47
CA LEU A 232 -9.83 -15.34 30.55
C LEU A 232 -8.81 -16.21 31.28
N LYS A 233 -8.25 -15.74 32.41
CA LYS A 233 -7.34 -16.52 33.22
C LYS A 233 -8.03 -17.77 33.82
N ARG A 234 -9.30 -17.65 34.21
CA ARG A 234 -10.09 -18.80 34.67
C ARG A 234 -10.31 -19.83 33.58
N TYR A 235 -10.56 -19.37 32.37
CA TYR A 235 -10.70 -20.27 31.23
C TYR A 235 -9.44 -21.11 31.00
N ASP A 236 -8.27 -20.45 30.97
CA ASP A 236 -6.99 -21.15 30.79
C ASP A 236 -6.83 -22.27 31.87
N LEU A 237 -7.12 -21.96 33.14
CA LEU A 237 -7.08 -22.95 34.23
C LEU A 237 -8.07 -24.11 34.03
N TRP A 238 -9.29 -23.83 33.53
CA TRP A 238 -10.26 -24.87 33.22
C TRP A 238 -9.84 -25.78 32.07
N GLN A 239 -9.25 -25.17 31.03
CA GLN A 239 -8.69 -25.93 29.92
C GLN A 239 -7.56 -26.86 30.36
N ASP A 240 -6.62 -26.37 31.17
CA ASP A 240 -5.52 -27.12 31.69
C ASP A 240 -6.00 -28.30 32.59
N GLU A 241 -7.03 -28.07 33.40
CA GLU A 241 -7.61 -29.12 34.25
C GLU A 241 -8.29 -30.20 33.40
N LEU A 242 -9.09 -29.79 32.42
CA LEU A 242 -9.79 -30.70 31.52
C LEU A 242 -8.79 -31.54 30.69
N GLN A 243 -7.74 -30.90 30.18
CA GLN A 243 -6.70 -31.58 29.41
C GLN A 243 -5.91 -32.58 30.26
N ARG A 244 -5.59 -32.26 31.52
CA ARG A 244 -4.96 -33.19 32.44
C ARG A 244 -5.85 -34.42 32.70
N LYS A 245 -7.15 -34.22 32.93
CA LYS A 245 -8.11 -35.33 33.13
C LYS A 245 -8.29 -36.17 31.87
N ARG A 246 -8.25 -35.53 30.70
CA ARG A 246 -8.31 -36.24 29.41
C ARG A 246 -7.07 -37.10 29.19
N LYS A 247 -5.87 -36.58 29.40
CA LYS A 247 -4.62 -37.37 29.30
C LYS A 247 -4.61 -38.56 30.28
N ALA A 248 -5.02 -38.36 31.54
CA ALA A 248 -5.11 -39.44 32.50
C ALA A 248 -6.11 -40.54 32.10
N TYR A 249 -7.21 -40.18 31.45
CA TYR A 249 -8.16 -41.11 30.86
C TYR A 249 -7.57 -41.85 29.63
N GLU A 250 -6.86 -41.13 28.74
CA GLU A 250 -6.24 -41.71 27.54
C GLU A 250 -5.11 -42.71 27.91
N GLU A 251 -4.31 -42.43 28.96
CA GLU A 251 -3.26 -43.32 29.48
C GLU A 251 -3.83 -44.59 30.12
N PHE A 252 -4.99 -44.51 30.78
CA PHE A 252 -5.62 -45.61 31.50
C PHE A 252 -7.04 -45.87 30.97
N SER A 253 -7.19 -46.11 29.67
CA SER A 253 -8.46 -46.20 28.94
C SER A 253 -9.43 -47.29 29.48
N GLU A 254 -8.94 -48.33 30.17
CA GLU A 254 -9.76 -49.39 30.78
C GLU A 254 -10.42 -48.97 32.09
N ASN A 255 -10.00 -47.82 32.68
CA ASN A 255 -10.52 -47.40 33.98
C ASN A 255 -11.83 -46.60 33.82
N GLN A 256 -12.96 -47.26 34.01
CA GLN A 256 -14.29 -46.66 33.93
C GLN A 256 -14.52 -45.45 34.88
N ASN A 257 -13.80 -45.41 36.01
CA ASN A 257 -13.94 -44.32 36.98
C ASN A 257 -13.33 -43.01 36.43
N LEU A 258 -12.16 -43.09 35.77
CA LEU A 258 -11.51 -41.94 35.14
C LEU A 258 -12.36 -41.41 33.97
N LYS A 259 -13.00 -42.30 33.21
CA LYS A 259 -13.94 -41.91 32.14
C LYS A 259 -15.14 -41.13 32.70
N LYS A 260 -15.77 -41.64 33.75
CA LYS A 260 -16.91 -40.95 34.40
C LYS A 260 -16.51 -39.60 35.01
N GLU A 261 -15.31 -39.51 35.57
CA GLU A 261 -14.81 -38.28 36.14
C GLU A 261 -14.53 -37.23 35.04
N HIS A 262 -13.92 -37.63 33.92
CA HIS A 262 -13.73 -36.79 32.76
C HIS A 262 -15.07 -36.30 32.17
N GLU A 263 -16.06 -37.17 31.95
CA GLU A 263 -17.39 -36.84 31.46
C GLU A 263 -18.14 -35.85 32.38
N LYS A 264 -18.03 -36.06 33.71
CA LYS A 264 -18.61 -35.13 34.69
C LYS A 264 -17.94 -33.75 34.65
N SER A 265 -16.61 -33.75 34.54
CA SER A 265 -15.85 -32.50 34.43
C SER A 265 -16.13 -31.79 33.13
N LEU A 266 -16.30 -32.50 32.00
CA LEU A 266 -16.66 -31.95 30.72
C LEU A 266 -18.05 -31.24 30.74
N LYS A 267 -19.07 -31.93 31.34
CA LYS A 267 -20.40 -31.31 31.48
C LYS A 267 -20.38 -30.06 32.34
N LYS A 268 -19.63 -30.10 33.48
CA LYS A 268 -19.45 -28.92 34.33
C LYS A 268 -18.74 -27.80 33.58
N TYR A 269 -17.69 -28.11 32.83
CA TYR A 269 -16.96 -27.15 32.00
C TYR A 269 -17.89 -26.48 30.97
N GLN A 270 -18.69 -27.26 30.23
CA GLN A 270 -19.63 -26.71 29.24
C GLN A 270 -20.61 -25.73 29.87
N SER A 271 -21.21 -26.06 31.00
CA SER A 271 -22.15 -25.18 31.70
C SER A 271 -21.49 -23.88 32.19
N LEU A 272 -20.24 -23.97 32.70
CA LEU A 272 -19.50 -22.77 33.13
C LEU A 272 -19.06 -21.93 31.94
N LEU A 273 -18.70 -22.57 30.83
CA LEU A 273 -18.31 -21.89 29.58
C LEU A 273 -19.46 -21.05 29.05
N THR A 274 -20.66 -21.60 28.91
CA THR A 274 -21.85 -20.87 28.41
C THR A 274 -22.14 -19.61 29.24
N LYS A 275 -22.09 -19.70 30.57
CA LYS A 275 -22.28 -18.55 31.47
C LYS A 275 -21.16 -17.52 31.31
N GLN A 276 -19.92 -17.96 31.16
CA GLN A 276 -18.76 -17.09 30.96
C GLN A 276 -18.85 -16.35 29.60
N GLU A 277 -19.22 -17.04 28.52
CA GLU A 277 -19.38 -16.47 27.19
C GLU A 277 -20.47 -15.39 27.16
N GLN A 278 -21.58 -15.59 27.86
CA GLN A 278 -22.61 -14.58 28.05
C GLN A 278 -22.08 -13.33 28.77
N LEU A 279 -21.36 -13.51 29.88
CA LEU A 279 -20.73 -12.42 30.63
C LEU A 279 -19.75 -11.62 29.77
N LEU A 280 -18.88 -12.34 29.03
CA LEU A 280 -17.91 -11.71 28.14
C LEU A 280 -18.60 -10.93 27.03
N ARG A 281 -19.63 -11.50 26.39
CA ARG A 281 -20.38 -10.86 25.32
C ARG A 281 -21.01 -9.52 25.77
N VAL A 282 -21.75 -9.53 26.88
CA VAL A 282 -22.40 -8.30 27.38
C VAL A 282 -21.37 -7.25 27.82
N SER A 283 -20.29 -7.69 28.48
CA SER A 283 -19.21 -6.82 28.90
C SER A 283 -18.51 -6.15 27.68
N LEU A 284 -18.26 -6.91 26.61
CA LEU A 284 -17.66 -6.40 25.39
C LEU A 284 -18.61 -5.48 24.60
N CYS A 285 -19.92 -5.79 24.56
CA CYS A 285 -20.91 -4.90 23.96
C CYS A 285 -20.96 -3.54 24.66
N LEU A 286 -20.94 -3.54 25.99
CA LEU A 286 -20.89 -2.32 26.81
C LEU A 286 -19.62 -1.52 26.49
N LEU A 287 -18.47 -2.18 26.48
CA LEU A 287 -17.18 -1.53 26.15
C LEU A 287 -17.17 -1.00 24.71
N LEU A 288 -17.75 -1.72 23.75
CA LEU A 288 -17.87 -1.30 22.36
C LEU A 288 -18.70 -0.02 22.22
N ASN A 289 -19.80 0.10 22.97
CA ASN A 289 -20.59 1.32 23.01
C ASN A 289 -19.80 2.48 23.61
N LEU A 290 -19.11 2.27 24.74
CA LEU A 290 -18.30 3.31 25.38
C LEU A 290 -17.07 3.73 24.55
N ALA A 291 -16.57 2.87 23.67
CA ALA A 291 -15.47 3.18 22.77
C ALA A 291 -15.88 4.18 21.65
N GLU A 292 -17.11 4.68 21.62
CA GLU A 292 -17.49 5.83 20.80
C GLU A 292 -16.80 7.13 21.23
N ASP A 293 -16.48 7.25 22.51
CA ASP A 293 -15.65 8.33 23.05
C ASP A 293 -14.17 7.97 22.91
N THR A 294 -13.42 8.77 22.18
CA THR A 294 -11.99 8.57 21.91
C THR A 294 -11.13 8.52 23.16
N HIS A 295 -11.49 9.30 24.18
CA HIS A 295 -10.74 9.31 25.44
C HIS A 295 -10.93 7.99 26.22
N THR A 296 -12.14 7.42 26.15
CA THR A 296 -12.44 6.12 26.74
C THR A 296 -11.77 4.99 25.97
N GLU A 297 -11.76 5.07 24.63
CA GLU A 297 -11.04 4.12 23.77
C GLU A 297 -9.54 4.11 24.09
N LEU A 298 -8.89 5.26 24.22
CA LEU A 298 -7.48 5.37 24.59
C LEU A 298 -7.19 4.72 25.97
N LYS A 299 -8.10 4.85 26.94
CA LYS A 299 -7.97 4.15 28.23
C LYS A 299 -8.06 2.63 28.11
N MET A 300 -8.91 2.13 27.20
CA MET A 300 -9.02 0.70 26.92
C MET A 300 -7.76 0.17 26.23
N ARG A 301 -7.21 0.93 25.30
CA ARG A 301 -5.95 0.63 24.63
C ARG A 301 -4.79 0.52 25.63
N ASN A 302 -4.64 1.50 26.53
CA ASN A 302 -3.64 1.45 27.61
C ASN A 302 -3.78 0.25 28.54
N LYS A 303 -4.93 -0.44 28.51
CA LYS A 303 -5.19 -1.72 29.18
C LYS A 303 -5.08 -2.94 28.26
N ASN A 304 -4.43 -2.80 27.12
CA ASN A 304 -4.19 -3.87 26.15
C ASN A 304 -5.47 -4.55 25.62
N ILE A 305 -6.53 -3.76 25.33
CA ILE A 305 -7.81 -4.30 24.84
C ILE A 305 -7.63 -5.13 23.57
N VAL A 306 -6.74 -4.75 22.64
CA VAL A 306 -6.48 -5.50 21.40
C VAL A 306 -6.01 -6.92 21.72
N ASN A 307 -5.04 -7.09 22.62
CA ASN A 307 -4.55 -8.41 23.03
C ASN A 307 -5.65 -9.26 23.68
N ILE A 308 -6.50 -8.63 24.50
CA ILE A 308 -7.64 -9.30 25.14
C ILE A 308 -8.61 -9.81 24.06
N LEU A 309 -8.98 -8.98 23.09
CA LEU A 309 -9.89 -9.35 22.02
C LEU A 309 -9.32 -10.47 21.14
N VAL A 310 -8.03 -10.39 20.79
CA VAL A 310 -7.36 -11.41 19.96
C VAL A 310 -7.25 -12.75 20.69
N LYS A 311 -7.12 -12.77 22.03
CA LYS A 311 -7.21 -14.01 22.81
C LYS A 311 -8.60 -14.64 22.78
N ILE A 312 -9.64 -13.83 22.72
CA ILE A 312 -11.02 -14.34 22.67
C ILE A 312 -11.34 -14.96 21.30
N LEU A 313 -10.60 -14.60 20.22
CA LEU A 313 -10.78 -15.23 18.90
C LEU A 313 -10.54 -16.76 18.89
N ASP A 314 -9.92 -17.32 19.92
CA ASP A 314 -9.75 -18.77 20.07
C ASP A 314 -11.04 -19.50 20.55
N ARG A 315 -12.12 -18.76 20.82
CA ARG A 315 -13.43 -19.30 21.23
C ARG A 315 -14.23 -19.79 20.02
N LYS A 316 -15.32 -20.55 20.32
CA LYS A 316 -16.18 -21.14 19.30
C LYS A 316 -17.59 -20.54 19.23
N ASP A 317 -17.96 -19.71 20.20
CA ASP A 317 -19.26 -19.04 20.21
C ASP A 317 -19.28 -17.93 19.14
N GLU A 318 -20.01 -18.15 18.05
CA GLU A 318 -20.09 -17.25 16.90
C GLU A 318 -20.63 -15.87 17.26
N GLU A 319 -21.58 -15.79 18.20
CA GLU A 319 -22.12 -14.50 18.63
C GLU A 319 -21.11 -13.69 19.46
N LEU A 320 -20.30 -14.36 20.29
CA LEU A 320 -19.19 -13.72 20.99
C LEU A 320 -18.13 -13.26 19.99
N LEU A 321 -17.79 -14.12 19.02
CA LEU A 321 -16.81 -13.79 17.97
C LEU A 321 -17.27 -12.60 17.14
N LEU A 322 -18.56 -12.49 16.80
CA LEU A 322 -19.13 -11.34 16.08
C LEU A 322 -18.91 -10.02 16.83
N VAL A 323 -19.13 -10.03 18.15
CA VAL A 323 -18.86 -8.84 18.99
C VAL A 323 -17.37 -8.50 19.00
N VAL A 324 -16.51 -9.50 19.16
CA VAL A 324 -15.04 -9.34 19.19
C VAL A 324 -14.53 -8.76 17.88
N VAL A 325 -14.94 -9.32 16.74
CA VAL A 325 -14.54 -8.85 15.40
C VAL A 325 -15.10 -7.45 15.13
N SER A 326 -16.33 -7.17 15.56
CA SER A 326 -16.92 -5.82 15.45
C SER A 326 -16.13 -4.79 16.27
N PHE A 327 -15.64 -5.19 17.44
CA PHE A 327 -14.82 -4.33 18.27
C PHE A 327 -13.43 -4.11 17.66
N LEU A 328 -12.75 -5.17 17.21
CA LEU A 328 -11.48 -5.05 16.49
C LEU A 328 -11.62 -4.18 15.24
N LYS A 329 -12.73 -4.31 14.48
CA LYS A 329 -13.01 -3.46 13.33
C LYS A 329 -13.12 -1.98 13.71
N LYS A 330 -13.76 -1.66 14.83
CA LYS A 330 -13.82 -0.30 15.33
C LYS A 330 -12.44 0.24 15.74
N LEU A 331 -11.65 -0.57 16.44
CA LEU A 331 -10.31 -0.21 16.88
C LEU A 331 -9.32 -0.08 15.71
N SER A 332 -9.51 -0.82 14.61
CA SER A 332 -8.64 -0.82 13.42
C SER A 332 -8.61 0.50 12.66
N ILE A 333 -9.42 1.49 13.06
CA ILE A 333 -9.39 2.85 12.52
C ILE A 333 -8.09 3.57 12.90
N PHE A 334 -7.55 3.30 14.09
CA PHE A 334 -6.36 3.95 14.61
C PHE A 334 -5.09 3.14 14.29
N MET A 335 -4.06 3.83 13.82
CA MET A 335 -2.79 3.20 13.41
C MET A 335 -2.12 2.45 14.57
N GLU A 336 -2.17 3.03 15.77
CA GLU A 336 -1.56 2.42 16.94
C GLU A 336 -2.23 1.08 17.32
N ASN A 337 -3.54 0.99 17.17
CA ASN A 337 -4.25 -0.27 17.38
C ASN A 337 -3.91 -1.29 16.28
N LYS A 338 -3.67 -0.84 15.03
CA LYS A 338 -3.16 -1.71 13.96
C LYS A 338 -1.76 -2.24 14.32
N ASN A 339 -0.87 -1.39 14.84
CA ASN A 339 0.46 -1.82 15.31
C ASN A 339 0.36 -2.88 16.42
N ASP A 340 -0.57 -2.68 17.37
CA ASP A 340 -0.84 -3.70 18.39
C ASP A 340 -1.37 -5.01 17.77
N MET A 341 -2.25 -4.93 16.75
CA MET A 341 -2.75 -6.10 16.01
C MET A 341 -1.64 -6.85 15.26
N VAL A 342 -0.66 -6.13 14.69
CA VAL A 342 0.54 -6.74 14.11
C VAL A 342 1.31 -7.56 15.14
N GLN A 343 1.56 -6.98 16.32
CA GLN A 343 2.36 -7.60 17.37
C GLN A 343 1.72 -8.87 17.96
N VAL A 344 0.38 -8.91 18.00
CA VAL A 344 -0.36 -10.07 18.55
C VAL A 344 -0.81 -11.06 17.48
N PHE A 345 -0.35 -10.92 16.24
CA PHE A 345 -0.69 -11.80 15.11
C PHE A 345 -2.20 -11.97 14.92
N ALA A 346 -2.95 -10.86 14.98
CA ALA A 346 -4.41 -10.87 14.89
C ALA A 346 -4.90 -11.48 13.57
N VAL A 347 -4.20 -11.23 12.46
CA VAL A 347 -4.57 -11.71 11.12
C VAL A 347 -4.57 -13.24 11.04
N GLU A 348 -3.62 -13.93 11.69
CA GLU A 348 -3.57 -15.40 11.69
C GLU A 348 -4.85 -16.00 12.29
N LYS A 349 -5.34 -15.41 13.38
CA LYS A 349 -6.57 -15.86 14.03
C LYS A 349 -7.82 -15.49 13.25
N LEU A 350 -7.86 -14.28 12.65
CA LEU A 350 -8.94 -13.86 11.78
C LEU A 350 -9.03 -14.74 10.53
N ALA A 351 -7.90 -15.19 10.00
CA ALA A 351 -7.87 -16.12 8.88
C ALA A 351 -8.53 -17.47 9.16
N LEU A 352 -8.62 -17.91 10.42
CA LEU A 352 -9.36 -19.12 10.80
C LEU A 352 -10.89 -18.95 10.68
N LEU A 353 -11.38 -17.71 10.68
CA LEU A 353 -12.78 -17.36 10.49
C LEU A 353 -13.16 -17.18 9.01
N VAL A 354 -12.24 -17.39 8.10
CA VAL A 354 -12.46 -17.29 6.65
C VAL A 354 -12.12 -18.63 5.99
N PRO A 355 -13.12 -19.30 5.35
CA PRO A 355 -14.56 -19.04 5.38
C PRO A 355 -15.22 -19.53 6.70
N CYS A 356 -16.41 -19.03 7.03
CA CYS A 356 -17.26 -19.58 8.09
C CYS A 356 -18.73 -19.56 7.65
N GLU A 357 -19.55 -20.40 8.31
CA GLU A 357 -20.97 -20.58 7.96
C GLU A 357 -21.86 -19.39 8.38
N HIS A 358 -21.42 -18.66 9.41
CA HIS A 358 -22.17 -17.51 9.94
C HIS A 358 -21.91 -16.27 9.06
N GLU A 359 -22.90 -15.88 8.25
CA GLU A 359 -22.79 -14.82 7.24
C GLU A 359 -22.36 -13.46 7.81
N ASP A 360 -22.99 -13.02 8.93
CA ASP A 360 -22.66 -11.74 9.56
C ASP A 360 -21.22 -11.73 10.12
N LEU A 361 -20.78 -12.85 10.71
CA LEU A 361 -19.41 -12.99 11.21
C LEU A 361 -18.41 -12.94 10.05
N LEU A 362 -18.67 -13.66 8.96
CA LEU A 362 -17.84 -13.66 7.78
C LEU A 362 -17.76 -12.24 7.17
N SER A 363 -18.90 -11.60 6.94
CA SER A 363 -18.96 -10.24 6.38
C SER A 363 -18.23 -9.23 7.26
N THR A 364 -18.39 -9.31 8.58
CA THR A 364 -17.71 -8.41 9.53
C THR A 364 -16.20 -8.68 9.57
N THR A 365 -15.78 -9.96 9.49
CA THR A 365 -14.36 -10.36 9.43
C THR A 365 -13.72 -9.84 8.15
N LEU A 366 -14.36 -9.97 6.99
CA LEU A 366 -13.86 -9.45 5.73
C LEU A 366 -13.74 -7.91 5.75
N ARG A 367 -14.70 -7.21 6.35
CA ARG A 367 -14.63 -5.75 6.52
C ARG A 367 -13.47 -5.33 7.45
N LEU A 368 -13.20 -6.09 8.50
CA LEU A 368 -12.03 -5.87 9.34
C LEU A 368 -10.74 -6.12 8.54
N LEU A 369 -10.64 -7.24 7.84
CA LEU A 369 -9.47 -7.56 6.99
C LEU A 369 -9.26 -6.49 5.91
N LEU A 370 -10.32 -5.93 5.32
CA LEU A 370 -10.22 -4.82 4.39
C LEU A 370 -9.63 -3.57 5.08
N ASN A 371 -10.05 -3.21 6.29
CA ASN A 371 -9.44 -2.11 7.03
C ASN A 371 -7.95 -2.35 7.33
N LEU A 372 -7.58 -3.60 7.60
CA LEU A 372 -6.21 -3.99 7.90
C LEU A 372 -5.33 -4.07 6.65
N SER A 373 -5.91 -4.34 5.47
CA SER A 373 -5.16 -4.49 4.21
C SER A 373 -4.54 -3.19 3.68
N PHE A 374 -4.88 -2.04 4.23
CA PHE A 374 -4.19 -0.76 3.96
C PHE A 374 -2.78 -0.70 4.57
N ASP A 375 -2.48 -1.54 5.56
CA ASP A 375 -1.17 -1.60 6.22
C ASP A 375 -0.28 -2.70 5.62
N ASN A 376 1.00 -2.37 5.34
CA ASN A 376 1.95 -3.29 4.70
C ASN A 376 2.29 -4.51 5.58
N ALA A 377 2.49 -4.31 6.89
CA ALA A 377 2.84 -5.40 7.79
C ALA A 377 1.68 -6.38 7.95
N LEU A 378 0.43 -5.85 8.01
CA LEU A 378 -0.77 -6.68 8.08
C LEU A 378 -1.05 -7.42 6.77
N ARG A 379 -0.75 -6.80 5.57
CA ARG A 379 -0.80 -7.54 4.29
C ARG A 379 0.17 -8.71 4.24
N ASN A 380 1.38 -8.54 4.78
CA ASN A 380 2.34 -9.66 4.90
C ASN A 380 1.74 -10.82 5.70
N GLN A 381 1.19 -10.53 6.87
CA GLN A 381 0.52 -11.54 7.70
C GLN A 381 -0.68 -12.19 6.98
N MET A 382 -1.43 -11.43 6.17
CA MET A 382 -2.54 -11.99 5.36
C MET A 382 -2.04 -13.04 4.37
N VAL A 383 -0.94 -12.74 3.70
CA VAL A 383 -0.34 -13.67 2.73
C VAL A 383 0.23 -14.90 3.44
N GLU A 384 0.95 -14.72 4.56
CA GLU A 384 1.50 -15.80 5.39
C GLU A 384 0.40 -16.71 5.95
N ALA A 385 -0.73 -16.14 6.34
CA ALA A 385 -1.91 -16.87 6.81
C ALA A 385 -2.71 -17.58 5.69
N GLY A 386 -2.27 -17.49 4.41
CA GLY A 386 -2.88 -18.14 3.27
C GLY A 386 -4.22 -17.53 2.83
N LEU A 387 -4.48 -16.26 3.15
CA LEU A 387 -5.75 -15.59 2.83
C LEU A 387 -6.00 -15.46 1.32
N ILE A 388 -4.97 -15.43 0.46
CA ILE A 388 -5.16 -15.36 -1.00
C ILE A 388 -6.06 -16.52 -1.48
N ALA A 389 -5.75 -17.77 -1.12
CA ALA A 389 -6.53 -18.93 -1.53
C ALA A 389 -7.95 -18.93 -0.94
N LYS A 390 -8.09 -18.53 0.32
CA LYS A 390 -9.38 -18.46 1.01
C LYS A 390 -10.30 -17.38 0.41
N LEU A 391 -9.77 -16.19 0.15
CA LEU A 391 -10.50 -15.10 -0.49
C LEU A 391 -10.86 -15.46 -1.95
N SER A 392 -9.95 -16.14 -2.66
CA SER A 392 -10.24 -16.63 -4.03
C SER A 392 -11.43 -17.59 -4.06
N SER A 393 -11.61 -18.43 -3.04
CA SER A 393 -12.77 -19.31 -2.95
C SER A 393 -14.09 -18.57 -2.71
N LEU A 394 -14.04 -17.38 -2.10
CA LEU A 394 -15.22 -16.54 -1.85
C LEU A 394 -15.63 -15.67 -3.06
N LEU A 395 -14.87 -15.66 -4.14
CA LEU A 395 -15.25 -14.95 -5.37
C LEU A 395 -16.51 -15.51 -6.04
N ASP A 396 -16.85 -16.77 -5.78
CA ASP A 396 -18.08 -17.39 -6.27
C ASP A 396 -19.31 -16.99 -5.44
N ASP A 397 -19.13 -16.48 -4.22
CA ASP A 397 -20.21 -16.00 -3.36
C ASP A 397 -20.51 -14.52 -3.65
N GLU A 398 -21.71 -14.25 -4.19
CA GLU A 398 -22.14 -12.91 -4.59
C GLU A 398 -22.14 -11.91 -3.40
N GLY A 399 -22.48 -12.36 -2.19
CA GLY A 399 -22.53 -11.53 -0.97
C GLY A 399 -21.15 -11.09 -0.47
N GLN A 400 -20.10 -11.89 -0.74
CA GLN A 400 -18.75 -11.66 -0.22
C GLN A 400 -17.74 -11.29 -1.31
N ARG A 401 -18.13 -11.41 -2.59
CA ARG A 401 -17.29 -11.20 -3.78
C ARG A 401 -16.59 -9.84 -3.77
N GLN A 402 -17.34 -8.76 -3.59
CA GLN A 402 -16.80 -7.40 -3.64
C GLN A 402 -15.74 -7.16 -2.56
N LEU A 403 -16.03 -7.54 -1.30
CA LEU A 403 -15.06 -7.39 -0.20
C LEU A 403 -13.80 -8.23 -0.45
N SER A 404 -13.97 -9.46 -0.95
CA SER A 404 -12.84 -10.34 -1.28
C SER A 404 -11.98 -9.76 -2.39
N MET A 405 -12.57 -9.22 -3.46
CA MET A 405 -11.85 -8.54 -4.55
C MET A 405 -11.06 -7.32 -4.04
N CYS A 406 -11.66 -6.48 -3.20
CA CYS A 406 -10.97 -5.31 -2.63
C CYS A 406 -9.73 -5.71 -1.81
N ILE A 407 -9.83 -6.76 -0.98
CA ILE A 407 -8.70 -7.23 -0.17
C ILE A 407 -7.61 -7.82 -1.09
N LEU A 408 -7.99 -8.66 -2.06
CA LEU A 408 -7.08 -9.23 -3.04
C LEU A 408 -6.39 -8.14 -3.88
N TYR A 409 -7.12 -7.07 -4.23
CA TYR A 409 -6.55 -5.91 -4.92
C TYR A 409 -5.45 -5.25 -4.08
N HIS A 410 -5.69 -4.98 -2.79
CA HIS A 410 -4.66 -4.41 -1.92
C HIS A 410 -3.43 -5.31 -1.78
N ILE A 411 -3.61 -6.63 -1.71
CA ILE A 411 -2.49 -7.59 -1.68
C ILE A 411 -1.73 -7.55 -3.01
N SER A 412 -2.43 -7.42 -4.15
CA SER A 412 -1.83 -7.40 -5.50
C SER A 412 -1.02 -6.14 -5.81
N MET A 413 -1.11 -5.09 -4.98
CA MET A 413 -0.30 -3.88 -5.14
C MET A 413 1.20 -4.15 -4.91
N GLU A 414 1.55 -5.22 -4.19
CA GLU A 414 2.93 -5.59 -3.94
C GLU A 414 3.41 -6.65 -4.93
N ASP A 415 4.43 -6.34 -5.73
CA ASP A 415 4.93 -7.21 -6.81
C ASP A 415 5.34 -8.60 -6.31
N ARG A 416 5.94 -8.67 -5.12
CA ARG A 416 6.38 -9.94 -4.51
C ARG A 416 5.25 -10.95 -4.25
N PHE A 417 4.01 -10.49 -4.13
CA PHE A 417 2.86 -11.37 -3.86
C PHE A 417 2.10 -11.76 -5.13
N LYS A 418 2.29 -11.03 -6.24
CA LYS A 418 1.51 -11.25 -7.47
C LYS A 418 1.60 -12.69 -7.98
N SER A 419 2.78 -13.32 -7.94
CA SER A 419 2.96 -14.70 -8.40
C SER A 419 2.18 -15.76 -7.60
N MET A 420 1.81 -15.45 -6.35
CA MET A 420 1.06 -16.37 -5.48
C MET A 420 -0.38 -16.58 -5.94
N PHE A 421 -0.94 -15.63 -6.68
CA PHE A 421 -2.32 -15.71 -7.20
C PHE A 421 -2.50 -16.80 -8.25
N ALA A 422 -1.46 -17.12 -9.03
CA ALA A 422 -1.49 -18.23 -9.99
C ALA A 422 -1.70 -19.59 -9.28
N ASN A 423 -1.11 -19.76 -8.09
CA ASN A 423 -1.20 -21.00 -7.33
C ASN A 423 -2.53 -21.15 -6.56
N ALA A 424 -3.30 -20.06 -6.42
CA ALA A 424 -4.51 -20.00 -5.60
C ALA A 424 -5.82 -20.20 -6.39
N ASP A 425 -5.77 -20.64 -7.64
CA ASP A 425 -6.92 -20.75 -8.55
C ASP A 425 -7.73 -19.44 -8.69
N CYS A 426 -7.08 -18.32 -8.39
CA CYS A 426 -7.70 -17.00 -8.42
C CYS A 426 -7.91 -16.51 -9.86
N ILE A 427 -6.86 -16.60 -10.69
CA ILE A 427 -6.87 -16.05 -12.05
C ILE A 427 -7.92 -16.70 -12.95
N PRO A 428 -8.08 -18.04 -13.01
CA PRO A 428 -9.14 -18.66 -13.80
C PRO A 428 -10.55 -18.18 -13.40
N ARG A 429 -10.80 -17.97 -12.11
CA ARG A 429 -12.08 -17.45 -11.61
C ARG A 429 -12.32 -16.00 -12.06
N LEU A 430 -11.31 -15.13 -11.92
CA LEU A 430 -11.38 -13.74 -12.38
C LEU A 430 -11.62 -13.67 -13.91
N MET A 431 -10.88 -14.46 -14.69
CA MET A 431 -11.05 -14.52 -16.15
C MET A 431 -12.44 -14.99 -16.53
N LYS A 432 -12.99 -15.99 -15.83
CA LYS A 432 -14.38 -16.45 -16.04
C LYS A 432 -15.36 -15.30 -15.78
N MET A 433 -15.20 -14.54 -14.70
CA MET A 433 -16.07 -13.39 -14.39
C MET A 433 -16.00 -12.31 -15.49
N ILE A 434 -14.80 -12.04 -16.05
CA ILE A 434 -14.64 -11.12 -17.19
C ILE A 434 -15.43 -11.62 -18.41
N TYR A 435 -15.39 -12.93 -18.70
CA TYR A 435 -16.10 -13.50 -19.84
C TYR A 435 -17.60 -13.53 -19.62
N ASP A 436 -18.05 -13.86 -18.42
CA ASP A 436 -19.47 -13.93 -18.06
C ASP A 436 -20.14 -12.53 -18.07
N SER A 437 -19.37 -11.45 -17.87
CA SER A 437 -19.89 -10.08 -17.95
C SER A 437 -20.31 -9.64 -19.37
N GLY A 438 -19.92 -10.39 -20.42
CA GLY A 438 -20.31 -10.16 -21.80
C GLY A 438 -20.05 -8.73 -22.30
N GLU A 439 -21.10 -7.98 -22.67
CA GLU A 439 -21.03 -6.59 -23.13
C GLU A 439 -21.36 -5.57 -22.02
N HIS A 440 -21.73 -6.06 -20.84
CA HIS A 440 -22.05 -5.18 -19.71
C HIS A 440 -20.76 -4.55 -19.14
N LYS A 441 -20.94 -3.41 -18.46
CA LYS A 441 -19.87 -2.77 -17.72
C LYS A 441 -19.35 -3.75 -16.65
N MET A 442 -18.06 -3.92 -16.58
CA MET A 442 -17.42 -4.76 -15.55
C MET A 442 -17.36 -4.05 -14.21
N ASP A 443 -17.34 -4.83 -13.14
CA ASP A 443 -17.03 -4.32 -11.82
C ASP A 443 -15.62 -3.72 -11.81
N PHE A 444 -15.51 -2.53 -11.25
CA PHE A 444 -14.25 -1.81 -11.23
C PHE A 444 -13.16 -2.55 -10.43
N GLU A 445 -13.55 -3.18 -9.34
CA GLU A 445 -12.65 -3.97 -8.50
C GLU A 445 -12.10 -5.19 -9.25
N LEU A 446 -12.93 -5.82 -10.09
CA LEU A 446 -12.52 -6.96 -10.91
C LEU A 446 -11.43 -6.59 -11.90
N ILE A 447 -11.68 -5.55 -12.72
CA ILE A 447 -10.71 -5.15 -13.74
C ILE A 447 -9.43 -4.60 -13.14
N SER A 448 -9.53 -3.83 -12.05
CA SER A 448 -8.37 -3.27 -11.33
C SER A 448 -7.45 -4.36 -10.79
N LEU A 449 -8.04 -5.39 -10.17
CA LEU A 449 -7.28 -6.56 -9.69
C LEU A 449 -6.60 -7.28 -10.86
N CYS A 450 -7.31 -7.49 -11.97
CA CYS A 450 -6.76 -8.16 -13.14
C CYS A 450 -5.61 -7.37 -13.80
N ILE A 451 -5.71 -6.03 -13.87
CA ILE A 451 -4.63 -5.15 -14.36
C ILE A 451 -3.36 -5.31 -13.51
N ASN A 452 -3.50 -5.27 -12.17
CA ASN A 452 -2.36 -5.46 -11.28
C ASN A 452 -1.73 -6.85 -11.43
N LEU A 453 -2.54 -7.90 -11.51
CA LEU A 453 -2.07 -9.27 -11.65
C LEU A 453 -1.41 -9.53 -13.01
N ALA A 454 -1.87 -8.88 -14.08
CA ALA A 454 -1.30 -8.97 -15.42
C ALA A 454 0.14 -8.45 -15.50
N ALA A 455 0.56 -7.60 -14.57
CA ALA A 455 1.93 -7.10 -14.46
C ALA A 455 2.93 -8.20 -14.01
N ASN A 456 2.46 -9.39 -13.63
CA ASN A 456 3.33 -10.52 -13.29
C ASN A 456 3.36 -11.56 -14.44
N LYS A 457 4.55 -12.01 -14.83
CA LYS A 457 4.77 -12.93 -15.95
C LYS A 457 3.99 -14.25 -15.84
N ILE A 458 4.00 -14.88 -14.67
CA ILE A 458 3.31 -16.17 -14.45
C ILE A 458 1.80 -15.98 -14.56
N ASN A 459 1.27 -14.91 -13.95
CA ASN A 459 -0.14 -14.59 -14.02
C ASN A 459 -0.59 -14.29 -15.47
N ALA A 460 0.22 -13.50 -16.20
CA ALA A 460 -0.06 -13.19 -17.61
C ALA A 460 -0.11 -14.45 -18.49
N GLN A 461 0.76 -15.43 -18.23
CA GLN A 461 0.70 -16.74 -18.91
C GLN A 461 -0.62 -17.45 -18.65
N VAL A 462 -1.06 -17.54 -17.39
CA VAL A 462 -2.34 -18.18 -17.03
C VAL A 462 -3.53 -17.44 -17.65
N MET A 463 -3.51 -16.10 -17.68
CA MET A 463 -4.54 -15.28 -18.34
C MET A 463 -4.66 -15.53 -19.84
N CYS A 464 -3.56 -15.89 -20.49
CA CYS A 464 -3.51 -16.18 -21.93
C CYS A 464 -3.82 -17.64 -22.27
N GLU A 465 -3.93 -18.53 -21.30
CA GLU A 465 -4.24 -19.94 -21.54
C GLU A 465 -5.53 -20.14 -22.36
N GLY A 466 -5.50 -21.14 -23.24
CA GLY A 466 -6.60 -21.39 -24.18
C GLY A 466 -6.75 -20.23 -25.17
N ASN A 467 -7.86 -19.52 -25.14
CA ASN A 467 -8.16 -18.37 -26.00
C ASN A 467 -8.22 -17.05 -25.23
N GLY A 468 -7.58 -16.98 -24.05
CA GLY A 468 -7.71 -15.85 -23.12
C GLY A 468 -7.40 -14.52 -23.77
N LEU A 469 -6.20 -14.36 -24.35
CA LEU A 469 -5.80 -13.12 -25.04
C LEU A 469 -6.77 -12.75 -26.16
N LYS A 470 -7.18 -13.70 -27.01
CA LYS A 470 -8.10 -13.45 -28.11
C LYS A 470 -9.47 -12.93 -27.63
N MET A 471 -9.97 -13.43 -26.50
CA MET A 471 -11.23 -12.96 -25.92
C MET A 471 -11.11 -11.56 -25.35
N LEU A 472 -10.00 -11.27 -24.66
CA LEU A 472 -9.70 -9.93 -24.15
C LEU A 472 -9.58 -8.92 -25.29
N MET A 473 -8.80 -9.24 -26.34
CA MET A 473 -8.64 -8.41 -27.53
C MET A 473 -9.97 -8.12 -28.21
N LYS A 474 -10.79 -9.17 -28.44
CA LYS A 474 -12.12 -9.00 -29.05
C LYS A 474 -13.02 -8.10 -28.23
N ARG A 475 -13.03 -8.24 -26.90
CA ARG A 475 -13.82 -7.38 -26.01
C ARG A 475 -13.34 -5.94 -26.06
N SER A 476 -12.04 -5.71 -25.85
CA SER A 476 -11.46 -4.37 -25.81
C SER A 476 -11.71 -3.61 -27.12
N MET A 477 -11.51 -4.26 -28.26
CA MET A 477 -11.72 -3.62 -29.57
C MET A 477 -13.18 -3.33 -29.87
N LYS A 478 -14.09 -4.23 -29.46
CA LYS A 478 -15.53 -4.07 -29.69
C LYS A 478 -16.13 -2.93 -28.86
N LEU A 479 -15.73 -2.83 -27.59
CA LEU A 479 -16.30 -1.88 -26.62
C LEU A 479 -15.46 -0.62 -26.44
N LYS A 480 -14.27 -0.56 -27.06
CA LYS A 480 -13.26 0.48 -26.80
C LYS A 480 -12.93 0.60 -25.30
N ASP A 481 -12.82 -0.56 -24.64
CA ASP A 481 -12.61 -0.64 -23.21
C ASP A 481 -11.13 -0.39 -22.88
N VAL A 482 -10.84 0.82 -22.38
CA VAL A 482 -9.50 1.29 -22.02
C VAL A 482 -8.88 0.41 -20.92
N LEU A 483 -9.65 0.03 -19.91
CA LEU A 483 -9.12 -0.75 -18.78
C LEU A 483 -8.74 -2.17 -19.20
N VAL A 484 -9.52 -2.79 -20.10
CA VAL A 484 -9.15 -4.10 -20.68
C VAL A 484 -7.93 -3.97 -21.57
N MET A 485 -7.80 -2.88 -22.35
CA MET A 485 -6.60 -2.63 -23.15
C MET A 485 -5.37 -2.41 -22.27
N LYS A 486 -5.51 -1.72 -21.12
CA LYS A 486 -4.45 -1.57 -20.12
C LYS A 486 -4.00 -2.92 -19.55
N MET A 487 -4.94 -3.81 -19.24
CA MET A 487 -4.63 -5.20 -18.85
C MET A 487 -3.83 -5.93 -19.95
N ILE A 488 -4.25 -5.79 -21.21
CA ILE A 488 -3.59 -6.39 -22.38
C ILE A 488 -2.17 -5.82 -22.54
N ARG A 489 -2.00 -4.51 -22.33
CA ARG A 489 -0.69 -3.86 -22.33
C ARG A 489 0.23 -4.47 -21.27
N ASN A 490 -0.25 -4.67 -20.05
CA ASN A 490 0.54 -5.33 -19.00
C ASN A 490 0.92 -6.77 -19.37
N ILE A 491 0.05 -7.50 -20.07
CA ILE A 491 0.37 -8.85 -20.59
C ILE A 491 1.47 -8.79 -21.65
N SER A 492 1.44 -7.79 -22.54
CA SER A 492 2.37 -7.66 -23.68
C SER A 492 3.81 -7.39 -23.30
N GLN A 493 4.07 -6.87 -22.08
CA GLN A 493 5.44 -6.57 -21.62
C GLN A 493 6.31 -7.80 -21.35
N HIS A 494 5.70 -8.98 -21.13
CA HIS A 494 6.41 -10.18 -20.68
C HIS A 494 7.03 -10.96 -21.84
N ASN A 495 8.37 -11.10 -21.82
CA ASN A 495 9.09 -11.90 -22.80
C ASN A 495 8.78 -13.40 -22.68
N GLY A 496 8.57 -14.04 -23.82
CA GLY A 496 8.32 -15.48 -23.92
C GLY A 496 7.10 -15.84 -24.79
N PRO A 497 6.53 -17.03 -24.63
CA PRO A 497 5.44 -17.51 -25.48
C PRO A 497 4.21 -16.58 -25.51
N THR A 498 3.93 -15.90 -24.39
CA THR A 498 2.81 -14.96 -24.26
C THR A 498 2.92 -13.82 -25.28
N LYS A 499 4.14 -13.25 -25.44
CA LYS A 499 4.39 -12.15 -26.39
C LYS A 499 4.15 -12.57 -27.84
N SER A 500 4.52 -13.80 -28.20
CA SER A 500 4.30 -14.33 -29.56
C SER A 500 2.82 -14.45 -29.96
N LEU A 501 1.90 -14.59 -28.98
CA LEU A 501 0.47 -14.62 -29.25
C LEU A 501 -0.07 -13.30 -29.83
N PHE A 502 0.66 -12.20 -29.63
CA PHE A 502 0.27 -10.89 -30.14
C PHE A 502 0.49 -10.73 -31.65
N LEU A 503 1.26 -11.62 -32.31
CA LEU A 503 1.50 -11.53 -33.76
C LEU A 503 0.20 -11.48 -34.55
N ASP A 504 -0.81 -12.28 -34.17
CA ASP A 504 -2.11 -12.29 -34.81
C ASP A 504 -2.94 -11.00 -34.63
N HIS A 505 -2.52 -10.12 -33.71
CA HIS A 505 -3.26 -8.93 -33.28
C HIS A 505 -2.58 -7.61 -33.61
N VAL A 506 -1.36 -7.62 -34.15
CA VAL A 506 -0.58 -6.41 -34.46
C VAL A 506 -1.33 -5.51 -35.42
N GLY A 507 -1.91 -6.08 -36.49
CA GLY A 507 -2.70 -5.32 -37.47
C GLY A 507 -3.95 -4.68 -36.86
N ASP A 508 -4.65 -5.42 -36.01
CA ASP A 508 -5.83 -4.92 -35.32
C ASP A 508 -5.49 -3.74 -34.40
N LEU A 509 -4.37 -3.81 -33.66
CA LEU A 509 -3.87 -2.73 -32.79
C LEU A 509 -3.43 -1.51 -33.60
N ALA A 510 -2.65 -1.72 -34.65
CA ALA A 510 -2.19 -0.65 -35.54
C ALA A 510 -3.35 0.12 -36.21
N ALA A 511 -4.41 -0.61 -36.57
CA ALA A 511 -5.63 0.00 -37.13
C ALA A 511 -6.34 0.93 -36.13
N GLN A 512 -6.22 0.71 -34.82
CA GLN A 512 -6.84 1.58 -33.83
C GLN A 512 -6.19 2.95 -33.76
N ILE A 513 -4.90 3.04 -34.04
CA ILE A 513 -4.12 4.29 -33.98
C ILE A 513 -4.55 5.26 -35.10
N SER A 514 -4.86 4.74 -36.29
CA SER A 514 -5.26 5.54 -37.44
C SER A 514 -6.73 5.98 -37.42
N LEU A 515 -7.56 5.42 -36.53
CA LEU A 515 -8.95 5.80 -36.32
C LEU A 515 -9.04 7.01 -35.36
N GLU A 516 -10.08 7.83 -35.53
CA GLU A 516 -10.44 8.86 -34.55
C GLU A 516 -11.05 8.20 -33.30
N ASN A 517 -10.19 7.54 -32.50
CA ASN A 517 -10.56 6.94 -31.23
C ASN A 517 -10.28 7.90 -30.07
N ASP A 518 -10.81 7.57 -28.89
CA ASP A 518 -10.47 8.20 -27.65
C ASP A 518 -8.96 8.12 -27.39
N GLU A 519 -8.35 9.22 -26.98
CA GLU A 519 -6.91 9.36 -26.82
C GLU A 519 -6.36 8.39 -25.76
N GLU A 520 -7.09 8.18 -24.64
CA GLU A 520 -6.73 7.19 -23.62
C GLU A 520 -6.66 5.75 -24.17
N TYR A 521 -7.57 5.40 -25.07
CA TYR A 521 -7.57 4.08 -25.72
C TYR A 521 -6.38 3.92 -26.69
N VAL A 522 -6.04 4.99 -27.42
CA VAL A 522 -4.89 5.01 -28.34
C VAL A 522 -3.58 4.87 -27.59
N ILE A 523 -3.42 5.53 -26.43
CA ILE A 523 -2.27 5.41 -25.54
C ILE A 523 -2.02 3.94 -25.17
N GLU A 524 -3.04 3.22 -24.72
CA GLU A 524 -2.90 1.82 -24.35
C GLU A 524 -2.61 0.91 -25.55
N CYS A 525 -3.14 1.22 -26.74
CA CYS A 525 -2.80 0.52 -27.98
C CYS A 525 -1.34 0.75 -28.39
N LEU A 526 -0.87 1.99 -28.36
CA LEU A 526 0.53 2.36 -28.65
C LEU A 526 1.49 1.65 -27.69
N GLY A 527 1.22 1.72 -26.38
CA GLY A 527 2.03 1.07 -25.37
C GLY A 527 2.03 -0.46 -25.51
N THR A 528 0.90 -1.05 -25.92
CA THR A 528 0.85 -2.48 -26.24
C THR A 528 1.77 -2.82 -27.40
N LEU A 529 1.70 -2.07 -28.51
CA LEU A 529 2.58 -2.26 -29.67
C LEU A 529 4.05 -2.02 -29.32
N ALA A 530 4.34 -0.98 -28.54
CA ALA A 530 5.70 -0.65 -28.12
C ALA A 530 6.38 -1.77 -27.33
N ASN A 531 5.61 -2.58 -26.61
CA ASN A 531 6.11 -3.76 -25.91
C ASN A 531 6.46 -4.95 -26.82
N LEU A 532 6.04 -4.96 -28.10
CA LEU A 532 6.16 -6.10 -28.98
C LEU A 532 7.54 -6.19 -29.65
N THR A 533 8.58 -6.45 -28.87
CA THR A 533 9.93 -6.79 -29.36
C THR A 533 9.97 -8.25 -29.81
N ILE A 534 9.32 -8.57 -30.94
CA ILE A 534 9.20 -9.92 -31.47
C ILE A 534 10.09 -10.06 -32.70
N PRO A 535 11.04 -11.00 -32.75
CA PRO A 535 11.99 -11.11 -33.87
C PRO A 535 11.35 -11.38 -35.24
N ASP A 536 10.21 -12.08 -35.24
CA ASP A 536 9.50 -12.47 -36.48
C ASP A 536 8.52 -11.38 -36.98
N LEU A 537 8.44 -10.23 -36.30
CA LEU A 537 7.52 -9.15 -36.65
C LEU A 537 8.19 -8.19 -37.66
N ASP A 538 7.64 -8.09 -38.86
CA ASP A 538 8.05 -7.12 -39.90
C ASP A 538 7.46 -5.75 -39.62
N TRP A 539 8.17 -4.94 -38.83
CA TRP A 539 7.78 -3.58 -38.49
C TRP A 539 7.71 -2.66 -39.70
N ALA A 540 8.55 -2.87 -40.73
CA ALA A 540 8.49 -2.03 -41.95
C ALA A 540 7.20 -2.23 -42.72
N LEU A 541 6.69 -3.47 -42.74
CA LEU A 541 5.39 -3.77 -43.33
C LEU A 541 4.25 -3.10 -42.55
N VAL A 542 4.23 -3.24 -41.21
CA VAL A 542 3.21 -2.66 -40.31
C VAL A 542 3.17 -1.13 -40.47
N LEU A 543 4.33 -0.46 -40.41
CA LEU A 543 4.40 1.00 -40.55
C LEU A 543 3.90 1.51 -41.90
N LYS A 544 4.11 0.77 -42.98
CA LYS A 544 3.64 1.11 -44.33
C LYS A 544 2.15 0.83 -44.51
N GLU A 545 1.67 -0.35 -44.13
CA GLU A 545 0.29 -0.80 -44.34
C GLU A 545 -0.70 0.10 -43.59
N TYR A 546 -0.38 0.48 -42.35
CA TYR A 546 -1.24 1.34 -41.52
C TYR A 546 -0.88 2.83 -41.56
N ASN A 547 0.09 3.22 -42.43
CA ASN A 547 0.54 4.61 -42.60
C ASN A 547 0.88 5.31 -41.26
N LEU A 548 1.60 4.59 -40.37
CA LEU A 548 1.85 5.09 -39.02
C LEU A 548 2.94 6.17 -38.97
N VAL A 549 3.92 6.15 -39.87
CA VAL A 549 5.06 7.10 -39.83
C VAL A 549 4.62 8.59 -39.85
N PRO A 550 3.70 9.02 -40.71
CA PRO A 550 3.19 10.39 -40.68
C PRO A 550 2.45 10.70 -39.37
N TYR A 551 1.65 9.77 -38.86
CA TYR A 551 0.94 9.92 -37.58
C TYR A 551 1.93 10.14 -36.43
N LEU A 552 2.94 9.27 -36.28
CA LEU A 552 3.95 9.35 -35.24
C LEU A 552 4.70 10.71 -35.34
N LYS A 553 5.11 11.11 -36.53
CA LYS A 553 5.79 12.41 -36.75
C LYS A 553 4.94 13.61 -36.36
N ASP A 554 3.64 13.60 -36.71
CA ASP A 554 2.75 14.70 -36.37
C ASP A 554 2.52 14.85 -34.87
N ARG A 555 2.51 13.77 -34.14
CA ARG A 555 2.37 13.77 -32.66
C ARG A 555 3.63 14.22 -31.93
N LEU A 556 4.81 14.12 -32.53
CA LEU A 556 6.06 14.61 -31.91
C LEU A 556 6.16 16.14 -31.85
N LYS A 557 5.27 16.85 -32.52
CA LYS A 557 5.28 18.33 -32.46
C LYS A 557 4.93 18.79 -31.05
N PRO A 558 5.72 19.66 -30.41
CA PRO A 558 5.42 20.17 -29.09
C PRO A 558 3.99 20.73 -28.99
N GLY A 559 3.20 20.25 -28.03
CA GLY A 559 1.81 20.66 -27.82
C GLY A 559 0.80 20.12 -28.84
N ALA A 560 1.14 19.12 -29.66
CA ALA A 560 0.23 18.49 -30.61
C ALA A 560 -0.77 17.50 -29.96
N ALA A 561 -0.46 16.98 -28.78
CA ALA A 561 -1.26 16.03 -28.03
C ALA A 561 -0.93 16.15 -26.52
N GLU A 562 -1.60 15.37 -25.68
CA GLU A 562 -1.22 15.23 -24.27
C GLU A 562 0.13 14.54 -24.12
N ASP A 563 0.88 14.90 -23.08
CA ASP A 563 2.25 14.41 -22.85
C ASP A 563 2.32 12.88 -22.78
N ASP A 564 1.34 12.23 -22.16
CA ASP A 564 1.26 10.76 -22.09
C ASP A 564 1.20 10.11 -23.48
N LEU A 565 0.42 10.68 -24.42
CA LEU A 565 0.36 10.19 -25.79
C LEU A 565 1.68 10.40 -26.53
N ILE A 566 2.29 11.57 -26.38
CA ILE A 566 3.59 11.90 -27.01
C ILE A 566 4.66 10.92 -26.50
N LEU A 567 4.69 10.65 -25.20
CA LEU A 567 5.64 9.71 -24.58
C LEU A 567 5.50 8.30 -25.18
N GLU A 568 4.26 7.77 -25.30
CA GLU A 568 4.04 6.44 -25.90
C GLU A 568 4.42 6.40 -27.39
N VAL A 569 4.26 7.50 -28.11
CA VAL A 569 4.75 7.65 -29.49
C VAL A 569 6.28 7.55 -29.52
N VAL A 570 6.99 8.21 -28.61
CA VAL A 570 8.46 8.13 -28.50
C VAL A 570 8.90 6.71 -28.19
N ILE A 571 8.25 6.02 -27.26
CA ILE A 571 8.57 4.64 -26.88
C ILE A 571 8.35 3.70 -28.08
N LEU A 572 7.24 3.83 -28.82
CA LEU A 572 7.01 3.02 -30.02
C LEU A 572 8.07 3.29 -31.10
N ILE A 573 8.48 4.55 -31.30
CA ILE A 573 9.58 4.88 -32.24
C ILE A 573 10.87 4.18 -31.80
N GLY A 574 11.16 4.13 -30.48
CA GLY A 574 12.28 3.38 -29.94
C GLY A 574 12.22 1.89 -30.29
N THR A 575 11.06 1.26 -30.12
CA THR A 575 10.86 -0.16 -30.45
C THR A 575 11.05 -0.43 -31.96
N VAL A 576 10.44 0.35 -32.86
CA VAL A 576 10.59 0.14 -34.30
C VAL A 576 11.99 0.50 -34.80
N SER A 577 12.72 1.35 -34.07
CA SER A 577 14.10 1.72 -34.39
C SER A 577 15.10 0.59 -34.12
N MET A 578 14.70 -0.48 -33.43
CA MET A 578 15.51 -1.67 -33.26
C MET A 578 15.61 -2.52 -34.55
N ASP A 579 14.71 -2.31 -35.51
CA ASP A 579 14.64 -3.06 -36.76
C ASP A 579 15.36 -2.31 -37.89
N ASP A 580 16.39 -2.94 -38.47
CA ASP A 580 17.18 -2.38 -39.57
C ASP A 580 16.35 -2.08 -40.81
N SER A 581 15.28 -2.86 -41.07
CA SER A 581 14.35 -2.63 -42.18
C SER A 581 13.60 -1.29 -42.09
N CYS A 582 13.43 -0.76 -40.84
CA CYS A 582 12.78 0.52 -40.57
C CYS A 582 13.72 1.71 -40.67
N ALA A 583 15.05 1.54 -40.50
CA ALA A 583 16.03 2.59 -40.38
C ALA A 583 16.02 3.57 -41.59
N ALA A 584 16.02 3.02 -42.81
CA ALA A 584 15.99 3.84 -44.03
C ALA A 584 14.68 4.64 -44.18
N MET A 585 13.58 4.15 -43.69
CA MET A 585 12.29 4.83 -43.70
C MET A 585 12.23 5.93 -42.65
N LEU A 586 12.69 5.64 -41.42
CA LEU A 586 12.75 6.63 -40.35
C LEU A 586 13.71 7.77 -40.67
N ALA A 587 14.89 7.47 -41.23
CA ALA A 587 15.85 8.49 -41.67
C ALA A 587 15.26 9.50 -42.65
N LYS A 588 14.43 9.04 -43.62
CA LYS A 588 13.78 9.87 -44.63
C LYS A 588 12.54 10.57 -44.14
N SER A 589 11.93 10.14 -43.06
CA SER A 589 10.64 10.64 -42.58
C SER A 589 10.70 12.06 -42.01
N GLY A 590 11.86 12.46 -41.49
CA GLY A 590 12.04 13.66 -40.66
C GLY A 590 11.63 13.46 -39.19
N ILE A 591 11.54 12.22 -38.69
CA ILE A 591 11.30 11.92 -37.29
C ILE A 591 12.48 12.36 -36.42
N ILE A 592 13.74 12.14 -36.88
CA ILE A 592 14.94 12.50 -36.13
C ILE A 592 14.98 13.98 -35.76
N PRO A 593 14.80 14.92 -36.71
CA PRO A 593 14.69 16.35 -36.38
C PRO A 593 13.52 16.67 -35.43
N ALA A 594 12.38 15.99 -35.57
CA ALA A 594 11.23 16.19 -34.69
C ALA A 594 11.51 15.75 -33.27
N LEU A 595 12.25 14.64 -33.06
CA LEU A 595 12.70 14.18 -31.72
C LEU A 595 13.64 15.20 -31.07
N ILE A 596 14.52 15.84 -31.84
CA ILE A 596 15.40 16.90 -31.33
C ILE A 596 14.61 18.13 -30.91
N GLU A 597 13.61 18.53 -31.72
CA GLU A 597 12.70 19.62 -31.35
C GLU A 597 11.95 19.34 -30.07
N LEU A 598 11.42 18.11 -29.92
CA LEU A 598 10.76 17.65 -28.70
C LEU A 598 11.72 17.61 -27.50
N LEU A 599 12.94 17.11 -27.66
CA LEU A 599 13.98 17.10 -26.62
C LEU A 599 14.24 18.51 -26.08
N ASN A 600 14.34 19.50 -27.01
CA ASN A 600 14.53 20.90 -26.60
C ASN A 600 13.33 21.48 -25.88
N ALA A 601 12.12 21.04 -26.22
CA ALA A 601 10.89 21.51 -25.56
C ALA A 601 10.67 20.88 -24.17
N GLN A 602 11.11 19.66 -23.98
CA GLN A 602 10.86 18.84 -22.76
C GLN A 602 12.12 18.61 -21.92
N GLN A 603 13.09 19.51 -21.93
CA GLN A 603 14.38 19.38 -21.22
C GLN A 603 14.27 19.20 -19.69
N VAL A 604 13.15 19.58 -19.11
CA VAL A 604 12.92 19.54 -17.65
C VAL A 604 12.33 18.19 -17.22
N ASP A 605 11.80 17.40 -18.16
CA ASP A 605 11.17 16.11 -17.88
C ASP A 605 12.16 14.96 -18.15
N ASP A 606 12.69 14.40 -17.08
CA ASP A 606 13.67 13.31 -17.12
C ASP A 606 13.16 12.09 -17.90
N GLU A 607 11.86 11.79 -17.85
CA GLU A 607 11.30 10.62 -18.54
C GLU A 607 11.32 10.82 -20.07
N PHE A 608 10.90 11.99 -20.56
CA PHE A 608 10.99 12.32 -21.97
C PHE A 608 12.43 12.32 -22.47
N VAL A 609 13.32 12.98 -21.74
CA VAL A 609 14.75 13.03 -22.09
C VAL A 609 15.34 11.63 -22.20
N CYS A 610 15.06 10.79 -21.19
CA CYS A 610 15.55 9.42 -21.14
C CYS A 610 15.06 8.59 -22.33
N GLN A 611 13.76 8.64 -22.65
CA GLN A 611 13.18 7.89 -23.75
C GLN A 611 13.69 8.38 -25.11
N ILE A 612 13.83 9.68 -25.33
CA ILE A 612 14.36 10.23 -26.58
C ILE A 612 15.83 9.82 -26.77
N VAL A 613 16.64 9.92 -25.74
CA VAL A 613 18.05 9.46 -25.80
C VAL A 613 18.14 7.96 -26.06
N TYR A 614 17.24 7.16 -25.48
CA TYR A 614 17.14 5.74 -25.79
C TYR A 614 16.78 5.48 -27.25
N VAL A 615 15.89 6.26 -27.84
CA VAL A 615 15.60 6.18 -29.29
C VAL A 615 16.86 6.46 -30.11
N PHE A 616 17.64 7.49 -29.79
CA PHE A 616 18.93 7.73 -30.47
C PHE A 616 19.90 6.59 -30.29
N TYR A 617 19.98 6.00 -29.08
CA TYR A 617 20.78 4.81 -28.84
C TYR A 617 20.42 3.65 -29.78
N GLN A 618 19.15 3.37 -30.01
CA GLN A 618 18.71 2.34 -30.95
C GLN A 618 19.03 2.71 -32.40
N MET A 619 18.84 3.97 -32.78
CA MET A 619 19.04 4.44 -34.14
C MET A 619 20.51 4.46 -34.59
N VAL A 620 21.47 4.65 -33.68
CA VAL A 620 22.89 4.69 -34.01
C VAL A 620 23.49 3.34 -34.42
N PHE A 621 22.83 2.21 -34.12
CA PHE A 621 23.24 0.90 -34.59
C PHE A 621 23.06 0.75 -36.11
N HIS A 622 22.10 1.44 -36.72
CA HIS A 622 21.76 1.33 -38.13
C HIS A 622 22.40 2.47 -38.94
N LYS A 623 23.09 2.12 -40.03
CA LYS A 623 23.83 3.10 -40.86
C LYS A 623 22.93 4.25 -41.33
N ALA A 624 21.72 3.95 -41.82
CA ALA A 624 20.83 4.96 -42.42
C ALA A 624 20.42 6.05 -41.44
N THR A 625 20.09 5.69 -40.20
CA THR A 625 19.72 6.63 -39.13
C THR A 625 20.93 7.26 -38.47
N ARG A 626 21.99 6.50 -38.26
CA ARG A 626 23.28 6.98 -37.73
C ARG A 626 23.87 8.12 -38.59
N ASP A 627 23.93 7.91 -39.91
CA ASP A 627 24.48 8.94 -40.83
C ASP A 627 23.69 10.27 -40.73
N VAL A 628 22.33 10.22 -40.57
CA VAL A 628 21.53 11.40 -40.34
C VAL A 628 21.80 12.03 -38.97
N ILE A 629 21.88 11.22 -37.90
CA ILE A 629 22.15 11.71 -36.54
C ILE A 629 23.49 12.45 -36.49
N ILE A 630 24.55 11.86 -37.08
CA ILE A 630 25.89 12.38 -36.99
C ILE A 630 26.08 13.60 -37.91
N ASN A 631 25.64 13.51 -39.19
CA ASN A 631 25.98 14.51 -40.22
C ASN A 631 24.94 15.64 -40.38
N ASP A 632 23.66 15.32 -40.13
CA ASP A 632 22.57 16.23 -40.47
C ASP A 632 21.92 16.88 -39.24
N THR A 633 22.36 16.53 -38.03
CA THR A 633 21.72 17.02 -36.78
C THR A 633 22.72 17.48 -35.74
N GLN A 634 22.19 18.15 -34.71
CA GLN A 634 22.93 18.58 -33.51
C GLN A 634 22.88 17.51 -32.36
N ALA A 635 22.32 16.31 -32.62
CA ALA A 635 22.12 15.30 -31.59
C ALA A 635 23.41 14.92 -30.86
N PRO A 636 24.59 14.72 -31.51
CA PRO A 636 25.81 14.40 -30.77
C PRO A 636 26.21 15.48 -29.76
N THR A 637 25.95 16.75 -30.05
CA THR A 637 26.21 17.86 -29.12
C THR A 637 25.30 17.80 -27.91
N TYR A 638 23.98 17.59 -28.13
CA TYR A 638 23.01 17.42 -27.01
C TYR A 638 23.35 16.21 -26.15
N LEU A 639 23.78 15.09 -26.73
CA LEU A 639 24.19 13.91 -25.98
C LEU A 639 25.43 14.17 -25.10
N ILE A 640 26.37 15.00 -25.57
CA ILE A 640 27.52 15.44 -24.76
C ILE A 640 27.06 16.30 -23.59
N ASP A 641 26.13 17.23 -23.80
CA ASP A 641 25.59 18.06 -22.72
C ASP A 641 24.82 17.22 -21.68
N LEU A 642 24.02 16.26 -22.14
CA LEU A 642 23.24 15.34 -21.28
C LEU A 642 24.11 14.30 -20.57
N MET A 643 25.39 14.10 -20.97
CA MET A 643 26.34 13.30 -20.19
C MET A 643 26.61 13.89 -18.80
N HIS A 644 26.29 15.18 -18.61
CA HIS A 644 26.39 15.90 -17.33
C HIS A 644 25.08 15.99 -16.56
N ASP A 645 24.03 15.31 -17.02
CA ASP A 645 22.71 15.31 -16.38
C ASP A 645 22.74 14.78 -14.94
N ASN A 646 21.81 15.24 -14.10
CA ASN A 646 21.67 14.75 -12.72
C ASN A 646 21.19 13.30 -12.64
N ASN A 647 20.40 12.86 -13.64
CA ASN A 647 19.86 11.50 -13.70
C ASN A 647 20.91 10.51 -14.22
N ALA A 648 21.21 9.50 -13.39
CA ALA A 648 22.23 8.48 -13.70
C ALA A 648 21.87 7.63 -14.93
N GLU A 649 20.60 7.35 -15.18
CA GLU A 649 20.16 6.56 -16.32
C GLU A 649 20.33 7.36 -17.63
N ILE A 650 20.01 8.64 -17.64
CA ILE A 650 20.24 9.53 -18.79
C ILE A 650 21.74 9.57 -19.12
N ARG A 651 22.60 9.79 -18.10
CA ARG A 651 24.07 9.77 -18.30
C ARG A 651 24.57 8.48 -18.93
N LYS A 652 24.09 7.34 -18.41
CA LYS A 652 24.50 6.01 -18.87
C LYS A 652 24.12 5.77 -20.34
N VAL A 653 22.89 6.10 -20.73
CA VAL A 653 22.43 5.93 -22.11
C VAL A 653 23.15 6.88 -23.07
N CYS A 654 23.38 8.14 -22.65
CA CYS A 654 24.17 9.10 -23.41
C CYS A 654 25.60 8.61 -23.62
N ASP A 655 26.26 8.12 -22.57
CA ASP A 655 27.64 7.63 -22.61
C ASP A 655 27.80 6.46 -23.59
N ASN A 656 26.88 5.48 -23.52
CA ASN A 656 26.86 4.35 -24.45
C ASN A 656 26.59 4.78 -25.89
N THR A 657 25.66 5.73 -26.11
CA THR A 657 25.34 6.26 -27.45
C THR A 657 26.55 6.97 -28.06
N LEU A 658 27.23 7.78 -27.23
CA LEU A 658 28.43 8.52 -27.66
C LEU A 658 29.59 7.57 -27.98
N ASP A 659 29.76 6.46 -27.27
CA ASP A 659 30.78 5.44 -27.59
C ASP A 659 30.55 4.86 -28.97
N ILE A 660 29.28 4.53 -29.31
CA ILE A 660 28.97 4.02 -30.66
C ILE A 660 29.25 5.08 -31.71
N ILE A 661 28.87 6.37 -31.49
CA ILE A 661 29.16 7.46 -32.41
C ILE A 661 30.69 7.59 -32.62
N ALA A 662 31.48 7.50 -31.55
CA ALA A 662 32.93 7.62 -31.59
C ALA A 662 33.61 6.48 -32.37
N GLU A 663 33.01 5.28 -32.43
CA GLU A 663 33.53 4.17 -33.24
C GLU A 663 33.36 4.38 -34.75
N TYR A 664 32.37 5.14 -35.17
CA TYR A 664 32.02 5.31 -36.59
C TYR A 664 32.42 6.66 -37.19
N ASP A 665 32.72 7.68 -36.36
CA ASP A 665 33.13 9.00 -36.80
C ASP A 665 34.40 9.47 -36.04
N GLU A 666 35.53 9.67 -36.75
CA GLU A 666 36.82 10.01 -36.14
C GLU A 666 36.83 11.44 -35.55
N GLU A 667 36.11 12.38 -36.15
CA GLU A 667 36.05 13.80 -35.71
C GLU A 667 35.23 13.86 -34.37
N TRP A 668 34.07 13.27 -34.38
CA TRP A 668 33.25 13.17 -33.16
C TRP A 668 33.94 12.31 -32.11
N GLY A 669 34.63 11.24 -32.50
CA GLY A 669 35.38 10.38 -31.57
C GLY A 669 36.42 11.15 -30.76
N LYS A 670 37.18 12.03 -31.41
CA LYS A 670 38.17 12.88 -30.71
C LYS A 670 37.49 13.88 -29.77
N ARG A 671 36.37 14.46 -30.20
CA ARG A 671 35.61 15.43 -29.38
C ARG A 671 34.97 14.76 -28.15
N ILE A 672 34.31 13.62 -28.34
CA ILE A 672 33.69 12.83 -27.29
C ILE A 672 34.75 12.37 -26.26
N GLN A 673 35.90 11.85 -26.73
CA GLN A 673 36.97 11.41 -25.83
C GLN A 673 37.51 12.59 -25.00
N ASN A 674 37.67 13.77 -25.60
CA ASN A 674 38.08 14.96 -24.86
C ASN A 674 37.07 15.39 -23.78
N GLU A 675 35.77 15.37 -24.10
CA GLU A 675 34.74 15.75 -23.13
C GLU A 675 34.58 14.68 -22.01
N LYS A 676 34.67 13.39 -22.36
CA LYS A 676 34.69 12.32 -21.36
C LYS A 676 35.92 12.45 -20.46
N PHE A 677 37.12 12.76 -21.03
CA PHE A 677 38.30 12.99 -20.23
C PHE A 677 38.12 14.17 -19.26
N ARG A 678 37.54 15.28 -19.74
CA ARG A 678 37.27 16.45 -18.90
C ARG A 678 36.30 16.10 -17.78
N TRP A 679 35.23 15.38 -18.07
CA TRP A 679 34.23 14.97 -17.10
C TRP A 679 34.81 14.09 -16.00
N TYR A 680 35.49 13.02 -16.39
CA TYR A 680 36.07 12.08 -15.43
C TYR A 680 37.26 12.67 -14.64
N ASN A 681 37.85 13.75 -15.11
CA ASN A 681 38.98 14.39 -14.44
C ASN A 681 38.73 15.83 -14.00
N CYS A 682 37.46 16.23 -13.85
CA CYS A 682 37.04 17.62 -13.56
C CYS A 682 37.73 18.19 -12.32
N GLN A 683 37.83 17.44 -11.23
CA GLN A 683 38.46 17.89 -10.00
C GLN A 683 39.96 18.13 -10.16
N TRP A 684 40.64 17.25 -10.91
CA TRP A 684 42.06 17.40 -11.21
C TRP A 684 42.31 18.61 -12.12
N LEU A 685 41.45 18.79 -13.13
CA LEU A 685 41.56 19.94 -14.04
C LEU A 685 41.32 21.26 -13.32
N GLU A 686 40.33 21.35 -12.44
CA GLU A 686 40.11 22.52 -11.60
C GLU A 686 41.31 22.87 -10.70
N MET A 687 41.96 21.85 -10.15
CA MET A 687 43.19 22.06 -9.37
C MET A 687 44.35 22.60 -10.23
N VAL A 688 44.45 22.13 -11.46
CA VAL A 688 45.50 22.59 -12.41
C VAL A 688 45.20 24.02 -12.89
N GLU A 689 43.97 24.34 -13.24
CA GLU A 689 43.51 25.67 -13.69
C GLU A 689 43.64 26.70 -12.56
N ASN A 690 43.26 26.39 -11.34
CA ASN A 690 43.43 27.24 -10.19
C ASN A 690 44.91 27.55 -9.89
N ARG A 691 45.81 26.61 -10.20
CA ARG A 691 47.27 26.84 -10.09
C ARG A 691 47.81 27.77 -11.17
N GLN A 692 47.23 27.81 -12.37
CA GLN A 692 47.66 28.70 -13.46
C GLN A 692 47.16 30.14 -13.27
N MET A 693 46.11 30.35 -12.46
CA MET A 693 45.57 31.68 -12.22
C MET A 693 46.33 32.47 -11.13
N ASP A 694 47.27 31.87 -10.42
CA ASP A 694 48.00 32.56 -9.36
C ASP A 694 49.29 33.20 -9.96
N GLU A 695 49.18 34.46 -10.46
CA GLU A 695 50.26 35.24 -11.07
C GLU A 695 51.37 35.59 -10.05
N THR A 696 51.26 35.21 -8.78
CA THR A 696 52.23 35.60 -7.72
C THR A 696 53.36 34.62 -7.47
N GLY A 697 53.34 33.43 -8.13
CA GLY A 697 54.45 32.49 -8.11
C GLY A 697 54.78 31.84 -6.75
N GLU A 698 53.99 32.03 -5.73
CA GLU A 698 54.17 31.36 -4.44
C GLU A 698 53.27 30.10 -4.39
N PRO A 699 53.78 28.92 -3.99
CA PRO A 699 52.98 27.75 -3.79
C PRO A 699 52.04 27.95 -2.60
N LEU A 700 50.69 27.86 -2.86
CA LEU A 700 49.71 27.87 -1.80
C LEU A 700 49.92 26.67 -0.88
N LEU A 701 50.38 26.96 0.34
CA LEU A 701 50.44 26.02 1.45
C LEU A 701 49.03 25.73 1.94
N TYR A 702 48.53 24.55 1.67
CA TYR A 702 47.31 24.04 2.29
C TYR A 702 47.60 23.57 3.74
N GLY A 703 47.05 24.28 4.73
CA GLY A 703 46.94 23.84 6.11
C GLY A 703 48.15 24.01 6.98
N GLU A 704 47.94 24.34 8.24
CA GLU A 704 48.94 24.47 9.31
C GLU A 704 49.67 23.13 9.66
N ASP A 705 49.35 22.04 9.04
CA ASP A 705 49.98 20.73 9.22
C ASP A 705 50.90 20.45 8.02
N GLY A 706 52.05 20.96 8.04
CA GLY A 706 53.26 20.91 7.24
C GLY A 706 53.56 19.79 6.23
N ASP A 707 52.55 19.11 5.69
CA ASP A 707 52.73 18.15 4.61
C ASP A 707 52.47 18.81 3.25
N SER A 708 53.51 19.26 2.64
CA SER A 708 53.55 19.81 1.27
C SER A 708 53.12 18.74 0.25
N PHE A 709 51.99 19.01 -0.40
CA PHE A 709 51.42 18.19 -1.47
C PHE A 709 52.40 18.00 -2.68
N ILE A 710 53.49 18.68 -2.71
CA ILE A 710 54.48 18.76 -3.81
C ILE A 710 55.74 17.91 -3.55
N GLU A 711 55.99 17.38 -2.34
CA GLU A 711 57.20 16.59 -2.06
C GLU A 711 57.13 15.11 -2.50
N ASN A 712 55.94 14.62 -2.88
CA ASN A 712 55.83 13.27 -3.48
C ASN A 712 56.03 13.34 -5.01
N ARG A 713 57.17 12.89 -5.44
CA ARG A 713 57.71 12.98 -6.81
C ARG A 713 56.91 12.26 -7.90
N ASP A 714 55.85 11.55 -7.58
CA ASP A 714 55.09 10.82 -8.60
C ASP A 714 53.57 10.92 -8.33
N ILE A 715 52.95 11.90 -8.99
CA ILE A 715 51.46 12.03 -9.04
C ILE A 715 50.87 10.77 -9.69
N LEU A 716 51.60 10.05 -10.52
CA LEU A 716 51.19 8.80 -11.13
C LEU A 716 51.16 7.62 -10.15
N GLU A 717 51.80 7.74 -8.97
CA GLU A 717 51.71 6.76 -7.88
C GLU A 717 50.51 7.02 -6.94
N ARG A 718 49.71 8.11 -7.18
CA ARG A 718 48.52 8.48 -6.42
C ARG A 718 47.29 8.47 -7.30
N PRO A 719 46.79 7.28 -7.70
CA PRO A 719 45.60 7.14 -8.56
C PRO A 719 44.30 7.63 -7.90
N ASP A 720 44.29 7.74 -6.60
CA ASP A 720 43.22 8.40 -5.81
C ASP A 720 43.00 9.88 -6.18
N LEU A 721 43.98 10.52 -6.82
CA LEU A 721 43.85 11.91 -7.28
C LEU A 721 43.34 12.03 -8.71
N LEU A 722 43.38 10.95 -9.49
CA LEU A 722 42.96 10.92 -10.88
C LEU A 722 41.51 10.49 -11.09
N TYR A 723 40.90 9.85 -10.08
CA TYR A 723 39.55 9.32 -10.14
C TYR A 723 38.81 9.73 -8.87
N SER A 724 38.22 10.90 -8.89
CA SER A 724 37.36 11.32 -7.84
C SER A 724 35.93 11.22 -8.34
N ALA A 725 35.12 10.67 -7.53
CA ALA A 725 33.70 10.61 -7.58
C ALA A 725 33.11 9.29 -8.04
N ASP A 726 31.93 9.05 -7.70
CA ASP A 726 31.07 7.87 -8.01
C ASP A 726 31.52 6.54 -7.38
N GLY A 727 32.06 6.60 -6.15
CA GLY A 727 32.19 5.40 -5.32
C GLY A 727 33.40 4.50 -5.60
N ILE A 728 34.36 4.96 -6.40
CA ILE A 728 35.58 4.21 -6.69
C ILE A 728 36.67 4.40 -5.63
N VAL A 729 36.57 5.50 -4.87
CA VAL A 729 37.49 5.75 -3.75
C VAL A 729 36.80 5.30 -2.46
N SER A 730 37.37 4.27 -1.81
CA SER A 730 36.97 3.93 -0.46
C SER A 730 37.24 5.10 0.48
N THR A 731 36.41 5.31 1.49
CA THR A 731 36.55 6.36 2.52
C THR A 731 37.89 6.34 3.26
N ASP A 732 38.73 5.32 3.03
CA ASP A 732 40.07 5.14 3.62
C ASP A 732 41.24 5.43 2.65
N GLY A 733 40.98 5.90 1.43
CA GLY A 733 41.99 6.35 0.48
C GLY A 733 42.92 5.25 -0.09
N ALA A 734 42.60 3.97 0.08
CA ALA A 734 43.38 2.87 -0.41
C ALA A 734 42.71 2.18 -1.61
N ILE A 735 43.29 2.32 -2.79
CA ILE A 735 42.94 1.52 -3.97
C ILE A 735 43.54 0.12 -3.84
N SER A 736 42.74 -0.93 -4.08
CA SER A 736 43.23 -2.29 -3.95
C SER A 736 44.31 -2.60 -5.00
N PRO A 737 45.31 -3.45 -4.69
CA PRO A 737 46.35 -3.87 -5.65
C PRO A 737 45.80 -4.53 -6.92
N GLU A 738 44.59 -5.09 -6.88
CA GLU A 738 43.89 -5.71 -8.00
C GLU A 738 43.49 -4.68 -9.08
N PHE A 739 43.23 -3.44 -8.72
CA PHE A 739 42.91 -2.37 -9.67
C PHE A 739 44.08 -2.08 -10.63
N TYR A 740 45.33 -2.11 -10.14
CA TYR A 740 46.52 -1.92 -10.95
C TYR A 740 46.80 -3.07 -11.89
N THR A 741 46.44 -4.29 -11.53
CA THR A 741 46.64 -5.46 -12.37
C THR A 741 45.69 -5.42 -13.57
N ASN A 742 44.46 -4.96 -13.36
CA ASN A 742 43.44 -4.85 -14.40
C ASN A 742 43.73 -3.71 -15.39
N LEU A 743 44.30 -2.58 -14.92
CA LEU A 743 44.75 -1.47 -15.78
C LEU A 743 45.88 -1.90 -16.73
N LYS A 744 46.83 -2.72 -16.26
CA LYS A 744 47.95 -3.22 -17.08
C LYS A 744 47.52 -4.24 -18.12
N ASN A 745 46.44 -4.97 -17.88
CA ASN A 745 45.99 -6.06 -18.76
C ASN A 745 44.88 -5.63 -19.73
N GLY A 746 44.39 -4.38 -19.70
CA GLY A 746 43.31 -3.91 -20.58
C GLY A 746 41.93 -4.46 -20.24
N GLU A 747 41.74 -5.08 -19.05
CA GLU A 747 40.53 -5.77 -18.63
C GLU A 747 39.57 -4.89 -17.81
N LEU A 748 39.69 -3.56 -17.88
CA LEU A 748 38.85 -2.63 -17.09
C LEU A 748 37.35 -2.70 -17.41
N GLY A 749 36.98 -3.31 -18.55
CA GLY A 749 35.58 -3.47 -18.93
C GLY A 749 34.81 -4.60 -18.21
N GLN A 750 35.51 -5.57 -17.63
CA GLN A 750 34.84 -6.76 -17.04
C GLN A 750 34.69 -6.74 -15.51
N SER A 751 35.48 -5.92 -14.81
CA SER A 751 35.57 -5.98 -13.33
C SER A 751 34.46 -5.15 -12.60
N TYR A 752 33.75 -4.26 -13.30
CA TYR A 752 32.76 -3.36 -12.67
C TYR A 752 31.32 -3.89 -12.66
N MET A 753 31.08 -5.01 -13.36
CA MET A 753 29.79 -5.72 -13.27
C MET A 753 29.91 -6.86 -12.25
N GLY A 754 30.12 -6.50 -11.01
CA GLY A 754 30.09 -7.42 -9.88
C GLY A 754 28.73 -8.07 -9.75
N SER A 755 28.68 -9.38 -9.98
CA SER A 755 27.61 -10.32 -9.64
C SER A 755 26.23 -10.10 -10.31
N VAL A 756 26.16 -10.33 -11.62
CA VAL A 756 25.00 -10.97 -12.22
C VAL A 756 25.44 -12.39 -12.61
N SER A 757 24.78 -13.37 -12.01
CA SER A 757 25.08 -14.80 -12.10
C SER A 757 25.33 -15.30 -13.54
N ASP A 758 26.33 -16.16 -13.68
CA ASP A 758 26.79 -16.89 -14.88
C ASP A 758 25.76 -17.82 -15.55
N GLU A 759 24.45 -17.60 -15.40
CA GLU A 759 23.43 -18.50 -15.96
C GLU A 759 22.82 -18.07 -17.32
N PHE A 760 23.27 -16.95 -17.92
CA PHE A 760 22.72 -16.48 -19.22
C PHE A 760 23.70 -16.52 -20.41
N ALA A 761 24.78 -17.29 -20.35
CA ALA A 761 25.80 -17.33 -21.39
C ALA A 761 25.60 -18.40 -22.50
N THR A 762 24.40 -19.00 -22.63
CA THR A 762 24.14 -19.99 -23.68
C THR A 762 22.77 -19.86 -24.27
N SER A 763 22.55 -18.89 -25.16
CA SER A 763 21.71 -18.98 -26.35
C SER A 763 21.48 -17.60 -26.98
N ALA A 764 22.47 -17.15 -27.78
CA ALA A 764 22.26 -16.02 -28.67
C ALA A 764 22.98 -16.27 -29.98
N HIS A 765 22.29 -16.92 -30.92
CA HIS A 765 22.57 -16.75 -32.34
C HIS A 765 21.69 -15.64 -32.87
N GLY A 766 22.05 -14.39 -32.57
CA GLY A 766 21.60 -13.23 -33.33
C GLY A 766 22.65 -12.89 -34.42
N PRO A 767 22.31 -12.08 -35.46
CA PRO A 767 23.23 -11.76 -36.54
C PRO A 767 24.53 -11.14 -35.95
N ALA A 768 25.67 -11.67 -36.45
CA ALA A 768 27.00 -11.55 -35.85
C ALA A 768 27.67 -10.18 -36.02
N ASP A 769 26.98 -9.12 -36.46
CA ASP A 769 27.60 -7.87 -36.93
C ASP A 769 27.14 -6.60 -36.15
N ARG A 770 26.64 -6.73 -34.94
CA ARG A 770 26.34 -5.54 -34.12
C ARG A 770 27.49 -5.24 -33.17
N PRO A 771 28.06 -4.04 -33.21
CA PRO A 771 29.11 -3.68 -32.27
C PRO A 771 28.54 -3.66 -30.85
N VAL A 772 29.27 -4.31 -29.95
CA VAL A 772 28.98 -4.21 -28.52
C VAL A 772 29.66 -2.94 -28.04
N SER A 773 28.93 -2.06 -27.32
CA SER A 773 29.56 -0.87 -26.74
C SER A 773 30.68 -1.28 -25.78
N ALA A 774 31.67 -0.40 -25.57
CA ALA A 774 32.78 -0.63 -24.65
C ALA A 774 32.33 -1.00 -23.22
N TYR A 775 31.05 -0.78 -22.88
CA TYR A 775 30.44 -1.11 -21.59
C TYR A 775 29.55 -2.36 -21.63
N GLY A 776 29.56 -3.17 -22.69
CA GLY A 776 28.90 -4.47 -22.76
C GLY A 776 27.37 -4.43 -22.91
N PHE A 777 26.77 -3.28 -23.17
CA PHE A 777 25.33 -3.17 -23.38
C PHE A 777 24.91 -3.80 -24.70
N ARG A 778 23.93 -4.70 -24.66
CA ARG A 778 23.26 -5.24 -25.86
C ARG A 778 21.94 -4.52 -26.09
N PRO A 779 21.52 -4.34 -27.39
CA PRO A 779 20.24 -3.67 -27.70
C PRO A 779 18.99 -4.34 -27.12
N ASP A 780 19.09 -5.60 -26.73
CA ASP A 780 18.01 -6.44 -26.19
C ASP A 780 17.95 -6.44 -24.66
N GLU A 781 18.91 -5.85 -23.96
CA GLU A 781 18.76 -5.62 -22.52
C GLU A 781 17.80 -4.46 -22.30
N GLN A 782 16.62 -4.75 -21.72
CA GLN A 782 15.62 -3.77 -21.38
C GLN A 782 16.18 -2.81 -20.33
N LEU A 783 16.72 -1.66 -20.80
CA LEU A 783 17.15 -0.57 -19.92
C LEU A 783 16.00 0.04 -19.15
N PHE A 784 14.77 -0.12 -19.62
CA PHE A 784 13.58 0.51 -19.08
C PHE A 784 12.45 -0.50 -18.91
N ASN A 785 12.48 -1.26 -17.84
CA ASN A 785 11.26 -1.75 -17.23
C ASN A 785 10.62 -0.64 -16.40
N TYR A 786 10.30 0.48 -17.04
CA TYR A 786 9.33 1.42 -16.47
C TYR A 786 7.94 0.80 -16.58
N THR A 787 7.72 -0.24 -15.82
CA THR A 787 6.37 -0.51 -15.36
C THR A 787 6.08 0.59 -14.36
N SER A 788 5.32 1.56 -14.78
CA SER A 788 4.73 2.58 -13.91
C SER A 788 3.80 1.92 -12.90
N SER A 789 4.35 1.16 -11.97
CA SER A 789 3.58 0.64 -10.83
C SER A 789 3.07 1.77 -9.94
N SER A 790 3.68 2.95 -10.03
CA SER A 790 3.23 4.16 -9.35
C SER A 790 2.11 4.92 -10.09
N GLN A 791 2.02 4.84 -11.42
CA GLN A 791 0.92 5.47 -12.18
C GLN A 791 -0.34 4.60 -12.23
N LEU A 792 -0.23 3.27 -12.09
CA LEU A 792 -1.39 2.37 -12.10
C LEU A 792 -2.40 2.61 -10.97
N THR A 793 -1.97 3.16 -9.85
CA THR A 793 -2.86 3.51 -8.74
C THR A 793 -3.58 4.86 -8.94
N TRP A 794 -3.06 5.74 -9.77
CA TRP A 794 -3.57 7.10 -9.92
C TRP A 794 -4.78 7.22 -10.85
N ASN A 795 -4.78 6.52 -11.97
CA ASN A 795 -5.85 6.64 -12.99
C ASN A 795 -7.08 5.78 -12.68
N LEU A 796 -6.98 4.82 -11.75
CA LEU A 796 -8.10 3.94 -11.41
C LEU A 796 -9.16 4.56 -10.48
N VAL A 797 -8.86 5.69 -9.85
CA VAL A 797 -9.79 6.38 -8.94
C VAL A 797 -10.76 7.31 -9.68
N ASN A 798 -10.43 7.73 -10.91
CA ASN A 798 -11.18 8.77 -11.62
C ASN A 798 -12.25 8.25 -12.61
N ALA A 799 -12.36 6.97 -12.84
CA ALA A 799 -13.37 6.43 -13.75
C ALA A 799 -14.55 5.82 -12.99
N ASN A 800 -15.46 6.61 -12.60
CA ASN A 800 -16.91 6.49 -12.70
C ASN A 800 -17.77 6.72 -11.50
N THR A 801 -18.55 7.71 -11.73
CA THR A 801 -19.85 7.93 -11.10
C THR A 801 -20.95 7.57 -12.08
N ASP A 802 -21.78 6.61 -11.75
CA ASP A 802 -23.21 6.68 -12.05
C ASP A 802 -24.05 6.01 -10.94
N PRO A 803 -25.16 6.63 -10.53
CA PRO A 803 -25.80 6.33 -9.28
C PRO A 803 -26.95 5.34 -9.49
N ALA A 804 -26.81 4.15 -9.01
CA ALA A 804 -27.93 3.28 -8.58
C ALA A 804 -27.35 1.92 -8.14
N ILE A 805 -27.11 1.76 -6.88
CA ILE A 805 -27.55 0.64 -6.01
C ILE A 805 -26.97 0.91 -4.62
#